data_1b4518b2cbde5eec2cd4eba16fc72fd7
#
_entry.id   1b4518b2cbde5eec2cd4eba16fc72fd7
#
_cell.length_a   1.000
_cell.length_b   1.000
_cell.length_c   1.000
_cell.angle_alpha   90.00
_cell.angle_beta   90.00
_cell.angle_gamma   90.00
#
_symmetry.space_group_name_H-M   'P 1'
#
loop_
_entity.id
_entity.type
_entity.pdbx_description
1 polymer ?
#
loop_
_entity_poly.entity_id
_entity_poly.type
_entity_poly.pdbx_seq_one_letter_code
_entity_poly.pdbx_strand_id
1 'polypeptide(L)'
;MHPAVRLVFVLHDHQPVGNFHDVIEDAYQKSYLPFLDLLQQHPTIRIALHTSGPLAEWLEMNHPEYLNRLASLAAARQIEIVGGGFSEPILAMLPSRDRIGQVRQYNQWLEQRLQTTVKGMWIAERVWDSSMVADLASAGVEWTILDDFHFKAAGLTDEVLDRYWITESDGHTLSIFPGSEHLRYVIPFAAPDATIEHLRFLASRRQGAVAVFGDDGEKFGVWPETHKTCFQDGWLQHFFRLLEENQKWITMALPSDVIQSDSPGGNIWLPECSYREMTEWALPPAQQIACINARHNAKSDPQQALIVPFIRGGSWKNFRSKYPEANEMYARMMVISNRLERMPRDSITDTIAYDEAIDSLYRGQCNCAYWHGAFGGIYLPHLRNAIYQSFITAENALDRAEGRPSTWVEAISSDFEFDGKTEVRLSNEHFDLWVAPSTGGMVYEFDLRGQRHNILATLDRRPEAYHDQVRAGPGKARSIIDSSQQATFKHEGLSEKLLYDNTRRKSLIDHFFDVDASSAAIISGEAMERGDFATGAYEASIRRNPDRMQVLLSRTGNVWGIPFTLSKAITLSAGSNTVEIGYKLEDLPADFCQHLAVEFNFAGLPAQAKGRCFKDNNGLNLGHLGTHLDLKETSLVSLEDDWLDIRVSLECGVASNGGHAGFWTFPIESVSQSEDGFELIHQSVVVMPHWIVTPDANGCWDVLIKVSVADHINTP
;
A
#
# COMPACT_ATOMS: atom_id res chain seq x y z
N MET A 1 -7.30 42.14 25.23
CA MET A 1 -6.65 42.49 23.93
C MET A 1 -6.79 41.24 23.07
N HIS A 2 -7.25 41.37 21.85
CA HIS A 2 -7.22 40.24 20.91
C HIS A 2 -5.76 39.90 20.59
N PRO A 3 -5.38 38.62 20.52
CA PRO A 3 -4.02 38.21 20.15
C PRO A 3 -3.68 38.76 18.77
N ALA A 4 -2.41 39.09 18.55
CA ALA A 4 -1.96 39.57 17.24
C ALA A 4 -1.93 38.43 16.22
N VAL A 5 -1.59 37.18 16.68
CA VAL A 5 -1.61 35.94 15.87
C VAL A 5 -2.01 34.75 16.73
N ARG A 6 -2.67 33.81 16.13
CA ARG A 6 -2.99 32.50 16.71
C ARG A 6 -2.23 31.43 15.99
N LEU A 7 -1.62 30.50 16.74
CA LEU A 7 -1.01 29.31 16.19
C LEU A 7 -1.92 28.10 16.50
N VAL A 8 -2.44 27.49 15.45
CA VAL A 8 -3.11 26.18 15.48
C VAL A 8 -2.05 25.15 15.18
N PHE A 9 -1.82 24.23 16.11
CA PHE A 9 -0.78 23.22 16.03
C PHE A 9 -1.43 21.84 16.05
N VAL A 10 -1.45 21.16 14.90
CA VAL A 10 -2.08 19.86 14.70
C VAL A 10 -1.02 18.81 14.45
N LEU A 11 -1.06 17.73 15.22
CA LEU A 11 -0.19 16.57 15.05
C LEU A 11 -0.98 15.35 14.61
N HIS A 12 -0.32 14.54 13.81
CA HIS A 12 -0.82 13.28 13.30
C HIS A 12 0.14 12.15 13.65
N ASP A 13 -0.25 11.32 14.62
CA ASP A 13 0.50 10.13 15.01
C ASP A 13 -0.08 8.91 14.29
N HIS A 14 0.73 8.22 13.50
CA HIS A 14 0.27 7.11 12.70
C HIS A 14 1.25 5.94 12.65
N GLN A 15 0.69 4.74 12.81
CA GLN A 15 1.38 3.49 12.50
C GLN A 15 0.45 2.61 11.65
N PRO A 16 0.94 2.04 10.53
CA PRO A 16 0.09 1.31 9.61
C PRO A 16 -0.33 -0.07 10.14
N VAL A 17 -1.45 -0.57 9.63
CA VAL A 17 -1.83 -1.97 9.79
C VAL A 17 -0.70 -2.87 9.24
N GLY A 18 -0.27 -3.84 10.02
CA GLY A 18 0.81 -4.78 9.65
C GLY A 18 2.22 -4.31 9.98
N ASN A 19 2.39 -3.15 10.64
CA ASN A 19 3.71 -2.76 11.11
C ASN A 19 4.19 -3.66 12.27
N PHE A 20 5.49 -3.74 12.48
CA PHE A 20 6.10 -4.57 13.50
C PHE A 20 6.00 -3.93 14.89
N HIS A 21 5.74 -4.76 15.92
CA HIS A 21 5.56 -4.29 17.30
C HIS A 21 6.76 -3.49 17.80
N ASP A 22 7.98 -3.95 17.53
CA ASP A 22 9.21 -3.28 17.95
C ASP A 22 9.42 -1.91 17.25
N VAL A 23 8.96 -1.77 16.02
CA VAL A 23 8.99 -0.47 15.29
C VAL A 23 8.01 0.51 15.92
N ILE A 24 6.79 0.06 16.27
CA ILE A 24 5.79 0.91 16.94
C ILE A 24 6.27 1.30 18.34
N GLU A 25 6.86 0.34 19.09
CA GLU A 25 7.42 0.62 20.40
C GLU A 25 8.58 1.63 20.34
N ASP A 26 9.46 1.51 19.35
CA ASP A 26 10.55 2.46 19.13
C ASP A 26 10.01 3.88 18.83
N ALA A 27 8.99 4.00 18.00
CA ALA A 27 8.31 5.26 17.73
C ALA A 27 7.65 5.85 18.99
N TYR A 28 6.99 5.02 19.78
CA TYR A 28 6.42 5.42 21.07
C TYR A 28 7.48 5.99 22.02
N GLN A 29 8.59 5.29 22.21
CA GLN A 29 9.66 5.71 23.11
C GLN A 29 10.45 6.93 22.62
N LYS A 30 10.62 7.09 21.31
CA LYS A 30 11.40 8.17 20.72
C LYS A 30 10.62 9.44 20.41
N SER A 31 9.30 9.32 20.15
CA SER A 31 8.49 10.46 19.74
C SER A 31 7.29 10.70 20.64
N TYR A 32 6.31 9.78 20.67
CA TYR A 32 5.01 10.06 21.27
C TYR A 32 5.10 10.29 22.78
N LEU A 33 5.79 9.43 23.53
CA LEU A 33 5.92 9.54 24.99
C LEU A 33 6.70 10.81 25.39
N PRO A 34 7.92 11.08 24.86
CA PRO A 34 8.67 12.27 25.26
C PRO A 34 8.01 13.58 24.81
N PHE A 35 7.26 13.57 23.69
CA PHE A 35 6.47 14.74 23.29
C PHE A 35 5.37 15.03 24.33
N LEU A 36 4.62 14.03 24.73
CA LEU A 36 3.56 14.15 25.73
C LEU A 36 4.10 14.56 27.10
N ASP A 37 5.25 14.02 27.50
CA ASP A 37 5.95 14.37 28.74
C ASP A 37 6.32 15.85 28.79
N LEU A 38 6.84 16.36 27.67
CA LEU A 38 7.20 17.77 27.58
C LEU A 38 5.96 18.67 27.52
N LEU A 39 4.93 18.29 26.75
CA LEU A 39 3.69 19.05 26.63
C LEU A 39 3.01 19.26 27.99
N GLN A 40 3.01 18.26 28.86
CA GLN A 40 2.44 18.35 30.22
C GLN A 40 3.18 19.37 31.11
N GLN A 41 4.47 19.62 30.85
CA GLN A 41 5.26 20.62 31.56
C GLN A 41 4.95 22.08 31.12
N HIS A 42 4.27 22.22 29.96
CA HIS A 42 3.93 23.51 29.37
C HIS A 42 2.41 23.68 29.19
N PRO A 43 1.64 23.89 30.26
CA PRO A 43 0.17 23.85 30.23
C PRO A 43 -0.48 24.96 29.39
N THR A 44 0.28 25.99 29.00
CA THR A 44 -0.18 27.06 28.09
C THR A 44 -0.03 26.69 26.61
N ILE A 45 0.74 25.66 26.30
CA ILE A 45 0.86 25.11 24.96
C ILE A 45 -0.33 24.18 24.72
N ARG A 46 -1.12 24.49 23.70
CA ARG A 46 -2.33 23.78 23.32
C ARG A 46 -2.19 23.25 21.90
N ILE A 47 -2.58 22.00 21.68
CA ILE A 47 -2.47 21.34 20.37
C ILE A 47 -3.77 20.62 20.01
N ALA A 48 -3.93 20.29 18.74
CA ALA A 48 -4.87 19.28 18.29
C ALA A 48 -4.10 18.02 17.93
N LEU A 49 -4.58 16.85 18.33
CA LEU A 49 -3.86 15.58 18.15
C LEU A 49 -4.78 14.54 17.52
N HIS A 50 -4.35 14.04 16.38
CA HIS A 50 -4.89 12.83 15.76
C HIS A 50 -3.94 11.67 16.07
N THR A 51 -4.48 10.54 16.53
CA THR A 51 -3.80 9.25 16.65
C THR A 51 -4.55 8.28 15.78
N SER A 52 -3.94 7.61 14.82
CA SER A 52 -4.66 6.67 13.94
C SER A 52 -5.22 5.48 14.72
N GLY A 53 -6.33 4.88 14.26
CA GLY A 53 -6.97 3.77 14.96
C GLY A 53 -6.05 2.58 15.22
N PRO A 54 -5.23 2.10 14.25
CA PRO A 54 -4.27 1.02 14.51
C PRO A 54 -3.26 1.35 15.61
N LEU A 55 -2.76 2.58 15.64
CA LEU A 55 -1.87 3.03 16.72
C LEU A 55 -2.64 3.15 18.06
N ALA A 56 -3.86 3.66 18.05
CA ALA A 56 -4.69 3.79 19.25
C ALA A 56 -5.02 2.41 19.87
N GLU A 57 -5.33 1.41 19.05
CA GLU A 57 -5.52 0.02 19.51
C GLU A 57 -4.22 -0.56 20.10
N TRP A 58 -3.09 -0.30 19.44
CA TRP A 58 -1.79 -0.76 19.94
C TRP A 58 -1.45 -0.10 21.29
N LEU A 59 -1.72 1.21 21.43
CA LEU A 59 -1.55 1.94 22.69
C LEU A 59 -2.48 1.41 23.80
N GLU A 60 -3.73 1.08 23.47
CA GLU A 60 -4.67 0.52 24.45
C GLU A 60 -4.18 -0.83 25.00
N MET A 61 -3.56 -1.66 24.16
CA MET A 61 -3.05 -2.96 24.56
C MET A 61 -1.72 -2.89 25.33
N ASN A 62 -0.83 -1.96 24.95
CA ASN A 62 0.56 -1.96 25.45
C ASN A 62 0.84 -0.79 26.42
N HIS A 63 0.20 0.37 26.24
CA HIS A 63 0.43 1.60 27.00
C HIS A 63 -0.89 2.34 27.31
N PRO A 64 -1.88 1.67 27.97
CA PRO A 64 -3.19 2.29 28.24
C PRO A 64 -3.10 3.57 29.09
N GLU A 65 -2.01 3.70 29.90
CA GLU A 65 -1.73 4.93 30.67
C GLU A 65 -1.50 6.16 29.77
N TYR A 66 -0.96 5.98 28.57
CA TYR A 66 -0.80 7.06 27.59
C TYR A 66 -2.17 7.63 27.18
N LEU A 67 -3.13 6.78 26.85
CA LEU A 67 -4.49 7.17 26.51
C LEU A 67 -5.22 7.82 27.69
N ASN A 68 -4.96 7.37 28.94
CA ASN A 68 -5.49 8.01 30.14
C ASN A 68 -4.96 9.44 30.32
N ARG A 69 -3.69 9.65 29.98
CA ARG A 69 -3.07 10.99 29.96
C ARG A 69 -3.71 11.88 28.90
N LEU A 70 -3.92 11.35 27.68
CA LEU A 70 -4.62 12.08 26.61
C LEU A 70 -6.02 12.51 27.05
N ALA A 71 -6.80 11.61 27.66
CA ALA A 71 -8.12 11.92 28.20
C ALA A 71 -8.07 13.07 29.23
N SER A 72 -7.07 13.06 30.13
CA SER A 72 -6.87 14.11 31.13
C SER A 72 -6.55 15.46 30.51
N LEU A 73 -5.69 15.47 29.47
CA LEU A 73 -5.30 16.69 28.77
C LEU A 73 -6.43 17.24 27.88
N ALA A 74 -7.26 16.34 27.32
CA ALA A 74 -8.48 16.73 26.59
C ALA A 74 -9.50 17.39 27.53
N ALA A 75 -9.72 16.81 28.72
CA ALA A 75 -10.60 17.40 29.75
C ALA A 75 -10.09 18.76 30.22
N ALA A 76 -8.76 18.96 30.31
CA ALA A 76 -8.13 20.24 30.63
C ALA A 76 -8.12 21.22 29.43
N ARG A 77 -8.60 20.82 28.25
CA ARG A 77 -8.55 21.58 27.00
C ARG A 77 -7.13 21.99 26.57
N GLN A 78 -6.13 21.23 26.99
CA GLN A 78 -4.77 21.37 26.47
C GLN A 78 -4.62 20.63 25.13
N ILE A 79 -5.36 19.53 24.92
CA ILE A 79 -5.45 18.82 23.65
C ILE A 79 -6.89 18.84 23.14
N GLU A 80 -7.08 19.14 21.86
CA GLU A 80 -8.29 18.80 21.10
C GLU A 80 -8.06 17.50 20.37
N ILE A 81 -8.89 16.48 20.64
CA ILE A 81 -8.78 15.18 19.97
C ILE A 81 -9.37 15.30 18.57
N VAL A 82 -8.61 14.84 17.59
CA VAL A 82 -8.95 14.85 16.18
C VAL A 82 -9.24 13.41 15.72
N GLY A 83 -10.37 13.20 15.09
CA GLY A 83 -10.76 11.93 14.49
C GLY A 83 -10.13 11.69 13.13
N GLY A 84 -10.56 10.62 12.48
CA GLY A 84 -10.06 10.19 11.17
C GLY A 84 -10.88 9.04 10.62
N GLY A 85 -10.41 8.41 9.55
CA GLY A 85 -10.83 7.06 9.21
C GLY A 85 -10.14 6.07 10.14
N PHE A 86 -10.85 5.05 10.66
CA PHE A 86 -10.31 4.15 11.69
C PHE A 86 -8.94 3.60 11.29
N SER A 87 -8.86 2.98 10.11
CA SER A 87 -7.62 2.37 9.61
C SER A 87 -6.79 3.30 8.72
N GLU A 88 -6.97 4.60 8.81
CA GLU A 88 -6.25 5.61 8.03
C GLU A 88 -6.35 5.38 6.50
N PRO A 89 -7.57 5.23 5.95
CA PRO A 89 -7.75 5.01 4.52
C PRO A 89 -7.61 6.30 3.71
N ILE A 90 -7.28 6.18 2.43
CA ILE A 90 -7.52 7.26 1.47
C ILE A 90 -9.02 7.34 1.19
N LEU A 91 -9.70 8.25 1.86
CA LEU A 91 -11.16 8.36 1.79
C LEU A 91 -11.69 8.57 0.36
N ALA A 92 -10.93 9.25 -0.49
CA ALA A 92 -11.28 9.46 -1.88
C ALA A 92 -11.35 8.17 -2.73
N MET A 93 -10.80 7.06 -2.23
CA MET A 93 -10.90 5.73 -2.87
C MET A 93 -12.10 4.92 -2.39
N LEU A 94 -12.66 5.26 -1.23
CA LEU A 94 -13.71 4.45 -0.62
C LEU A 94 -15.09 4.80 -1.17
N PRO A 95 -16.02 3.84 -1.24
CA PRO A 95 -17.42 4.15 -1.42
C PRO A 95 -17.95 4.90 -0.19
N SER A 96 -19.01 5.70 -0.38
CA SER A 96 -19.61 6.56 0.66
C SER A 96 -19.94 5.79 1.96
N ARG A 97 -20.47 4.58 1.83
CA ARG A 97 -20.83 3.73 2.98
C ARG A 97 -19.62 3.39 3.87
N ASP A 98 -18.48 3.02 3.26
CA ASP A 98 -17.26 2.64 4.00
C ASP A 98 -16.60 3.88 4.60
N ARG A 99 -16.60 4.99 3.84
CA ARG A 99 -16.07 6.29 4.27
C ARG A 99 -16.80 6.77 5.53
N ILE A 100 -18.14 6.79 5.51
CA ILE A 100 -18.96 7.18 6.65
C ILE A 100 -18.77 6.19 7.80
N GLY A 101 -18.73 4.90 7.51
CA GLY A 101 -18.60 3.84 8.51
C GLY A 101 -17.29 3.95 9.29
N GLN A 102 -16.17 4.07 8.59
CA GLN A 102 -14.84 4.23 9.20
C GLN A 102 -14.76 5.47 10.10
N VAL A 103 -15.27 6.62 9.64
CA VAL A 103 -15.21 7.86 10.40
C VAL A 103 -16.08 7.76 11.66
N ARG A 104 -17.31 7.24 11.54
CA ARG A 104 -18.23 7.08 12.70
C ARG A 104 -17.68 6.09 13.72
N GLN A 105 -17.16 4.95 13.28
CA GLN A 105 -16.61 3.94 14.17
C GLN A 105 -15.46 4.53 14.99
N TYR A 106 -14.55 5.28 14.34
CA TYR A 106 -13.39 5.83 15.03
C TYR A 106 -13.77 6.98 15.97
N ASN A 107 -14.60 7.91 15.55
CA ASN A 107 -15.07 8.98 16.42
C ASN A 107 -15.77 8.41 17.66
N GLN A 108 -16.64 7.40 17.48
CA GLN A 108 -17.32 6.74 18.61
C GLN A 108 -16.33 6.07 19.57
N TRP A 109 -15.30 5.39 19.04
CA TRP A 109 -14.27 4.77 19.87
C TRP A 109 -13.49 5.82 20.68
N LEU A 110 -13.06 6.90 20.04
CA LEU A 110 -12.34 8.00 20.69
C LEU A 110 -13.20 8.68 21.77
N GLU A 111 -14.46 8.99 21.47
CA GLU A 111 -15.37 9.63 22.41
C GLU A 111 -15.63 8.78 23.65
N GLN A 112 -15.80 7.46 23.45
CA GLN A 112 -16.00 6.53 24.56
C GLN A 112 -14.72 6.33 25.38
N ARG A 113 -13.55 6.17 24.70
CA ARG A 113 -12.30 5.88 25.38
C ARG A 113 -11.70 7.09 26.10
N LEU A 114 -11.78 8.26 25.47
CA LEU A 114 -11.15 9.49 25.97
C LEU A 114 -12.13 10.43 26.66
N GLN A 115 -13.43 10.08 26.74
CA GLN A 115 -14.49 10.87 27.38
C GLN A 115 -14.53 12.33 26.87
N THR A 116 -14.43 12.51 25.55
CA THR A 116 -14.39 13.80 24.89
C THR A 116 -15.32 13.81 23.68
N THR A 117 -15.53 14.97 23.04
CA THR A 117 -16.26 15.08 21.78
C THR A 117 -15.29 15.30 20.65
N VAL A 118 -15.43 14.55 19.58
CA VAL A 118 -14.58 14.64 18.37
C VAL A 118 -15.33 15.44 17.31
N LYS A 119 -14.75 16.56 16.86
CA LYS A 119 -15.33 17.47 15.87
C LYS A 119 -14.46 17.61 14.61
N GLY A 120 -13.17 17.54 14.80
CA GLY A 120 -12.18 17.65 13.74
C GLY A 120 -11.78 16.31 13.17
N MET A 121 -11.27 16.34 11.96
CA MET A 121 -10.78 15.16 11.28
C MET A 121 -9.43 15.41 10.62
N TRP A 122 -8.49 14.47 10.79
CA TRP A 122 -7.34 14.35 9.92
C TRP A 122 -7.71 13.55 8.67
N ILE A 123 -7.43 14.07 7.50
CA ILE A 123 -7.61 13.37 6.23
C ILE A 123 -6.28 12.74 5.83
N ALA A 124 -6.25 11.42 5.73
CA ALA A 124 -5.07 10.64 5.40
C ALA A 124 -4.36 11.21 4.16
N GLU A 125 -3.05 11.44 4.27
CA GLU A 125 -2.22 12.02 3.21
C GLU A 125 -2.76 13.34 2.65
N ARG A 126 -3.67 14.00 3.37
CA ARG A 126 -4.38 15.21 2.94
C ARG A 126 -4.98 15.09 1.53
N VAL A 127 -5.34 13.84 1.13
CA VAL A 127 -5.97 13.56 -0.15
C VAL A 127 -7.40 14.05 -0.14
N TRP A 128 -7.66 15.08 -0.91
CA TRP A 128 -8.92 15.76 -0.99
C TRP A 128 -9.70 15.44 -2.28
N ASP A 129 -11.00 15.24 -2.12
CA ASP A 129 -12.00 15.18 -3.18
C ASP A 129 -13.28 15.85 -2.65
N SER A 130 -13.82 16.82 -3.37
CA SER A 130 -14.99 17.59 -2.93
C SER A 130 -16.26 16.73 -2.71
N SER A 131 -16.34 15.55 -3.35
CA SER A 131 -17.43 14.59 -3.14
C SER A 131 -17.48 14.04 -1.70
N MET A 132 -16.41 14.18 -0.92
CA MET A 132 -16.38 13.71 0.46
C MET A 132 -17.12 14.62 1.45
N VAL A 133 -17.38 15.88 1.11
CA VAL A 133 -17.91 16.89 2.05
C VAL A 133 -19.22 16.44 2.70
N ALA A 134 -20.18 15.98 1.89
CA ALA A 134 -21.47 15.52 2.39
C ALA A 134 -21.34 14.29 3.30
N ASP A 135 -20.46 13.34 2.95
CA ASP A 135 -20.21 12.14 3.74
C ASP A 135 -19.57 12.49 5.10
N LEU A 136 -18.55 13.35 5.10
CA LEU A 136 -17.84 13.77 6.30
C LEU A 136 -18.77 14.55 7.24
N ALA A 137 -19.54 15.50 6.72
CA ALA A 137 -20.52 16.25 7.49
C ALA A 137 -21.60 15.30 8.08
N SER A 138 -22.09 14.32 7.29
CA SER A 138 -23.05 13.33 7.77
C SER A 138 -22.47 12.40 8.85
N ALA A 139 -21.15 12.20 8.84
CA ALA A 139 -20.45 11.46 9.88
C ALA A 139 -20.13 12.28 11.14
N GLY A 140 -20.52 13.58 11.17
CA GLY A 140 -20.35 14.47 12.32
C GLY A 140 -19.08 15.29 12.32
N VAL A 141 -18.32 15.33 11.20
CA VAL A 141 -17.12 16.14 11.08
C VAL A 141 -17.52 17.60 10.85
N GLU A 142 -16.96 18.52 11.65
CA GLU A 142 -17.19 19.97 11.55
C GLU A 142 -16.02 20.67 10.85
N TRP A 143 -14.79 20.16 10.99
CA TRP A 143 -13.61 20.77 10.40
C TRP A 143 -12.51 19.76 10.02
N THR A 144 -11.65 20.19 9.08
CA THR A 144 -10.41 19.48 8.72
C THR A 144 -9.30 20.47 8.36
N ILE A 145 -8.08 19.94 8.24
CA ILE A 145 -6.90 20.67 7.76
C ILE A 145 -6.48 20.10 6.40
N LEU A 146 -6.17 21.01 5.46
CA LEU A 146 -5.63 20.67 4.14
C LEU A 146 -4.43 21.55 3.84
N ASP A 147 -3.52 21.10 3.02
CA ASP A 147 -2.31 21.83 2.67
C ASP A 147 -2.65 23.14 1.95
N ASP A 148 -1.92 24.23 2.21
CA ASP A 148 -2.12 25.52 1.57
C ASP A 148 -1.97 25.49 0.05
N PHE A 149 -1.26 24.48 -0.47
CA PHE A 149 -1.15 24.18 -1.90
C PHE A 149 -2.52 23.98 -2.56
N HIS A 150 -3.48 23.35 -1.88
CA HIS A 150 -4.85 23.19 -2.41
C HIS A 150 -5.55 24.54 -2.63
N PHE A 151 -5.39 25.44 -1.66
CA PHE A 151 -6.00 26.79 -1.70
C PHE A 151 -5.34 27.66 -2.77
N LYS A 152 -4.02 27.59 -2.90
CA LYS A 152 -3.27 28.29 -3.94
C LYS A 152 -3.64 27.79 -5.34
N ALA A 153 -3.84 26.48 -5.49
CA ALA A 153 -4.32 25.89 -6.74
C ALA A 153 -5.77 26.30 -7.09
N ALA A 154 -6.56 26.72 -6.11
CA ALA A 154 -7.88 27.31 -6.29
C ALA A 154 -7.84 28.84 -6.54
N GLY A 155 -6.65 29.43 -6.61
CA GLY A 155 -6.44 30.85 -6.94
C GLY A 155 -6.30 31.79 -5.75
N LEU A 156 -6.23 31.28 -4.51
CA LEU A 156 -5.93 32.12 -3.36
C LEU A 156 -4.44 32.43 -3.26
N THR A 157 -4.13 33.57 -2.65
CA THR A 157 -2.75 33.99 -2.38
C THR A 157 -2.42 33.83 -0.89
N ASP A 158 -1.14 33.78 -0.55
CA ASP A 158 -0.67 33.72 0.85
C ASP A 158 -1.25 34.83 1.75
N GLU A 159 -1.76 35.91 1.13
CA GLU A 159 -2.33 37.04 1.84
C GLU A 159 -3.65 36.76 2.55
N VAL A 160 -4.37 35.73 2.11
CA VAL A 160 -5.70 35.40 2.62
C VAL A 160 -5.75 34.02 3.27
N LEU A 161 -4.62 33.32 3.36
CA LEU A 161 -4.51 31.98 3.96
C LEU A 161 -4.33 32.00 5.50
N ASP A 162 -4.50 33.18 6.12
CA ASP A 162 -4.39 33.42 7.55
C ASP A 162 -5.73 33.25 8.31
N ARG A 163 -6.64 32.42 7.80
CA ARG A 163 -7.98 32.11 8.37
C ARG A 163 -8.51 30.79 7.83
N TYR A 164 -9.55 30.24 8.45
CA TYR A 164 -10.27 29.10 7.92
C TYR A 164 -11.28 29.51 6.84
N TRP A 165 -11.68 28.55 6.03
CA TRP A 165 -12.61 28.71 4.91
C TRP A 165 -13.76 27.72 5.05
N ILE A 166 -14.87 27.96 4.34
CA ILE A 166 -15.99 27.01 4.25
C ILE A 166 -15.99 26.38 2.87
N THR A 167 -16.10 25.06 2.82
CA THR A 167 -16.43 24.32 1.59
C THR A 167 -17.81 23.70 1.72
N GLU A 168 -18.46 23.42 0.60
CA GLU A 168 -19.82 22.93 0.56
C GLU A 168 -19.97 21.89 -0.54
N SER A 169 -20.80 20.85 -0.32
CA SER A 169 -21.33 19.96 -1.33
C SER A 169 -22.70 19.42 -0.88
N ASP A 170 -23.64 19.39 -1.82
CA ASP A 170 -25.01 18.87 -1.59
C ASP A 170 -25.73 19.52 -0.38
N GLY A 171 -25.47 20.83 -0.14
CA GLY A 171 -26.02 21.56 0.98
C GLY A 171 -25.37 21.30 2.34
N HIS A 172 -24.33 20.48 2.39
CA HIS A 172 -23.52 20.22 3.58
C HIS A 172 -22.26 21.06 3.58
N THR A 173 -21.87 21.59 4.72
CA THR A 173 -20.69 22.46 4.87
C THR A 173 -19.64 21.84 5.75
N LEU A 174 -18.38 22.19 5.49
CA LEU A 174 -17.22 21.78 6.27
C LEU A 174 -16.27 22.98 6.41
N SER A 175 -15.76 23.23 7.61
CA SER A 175 -14.70 24.22 7.83
C SER A 175 -13.36 23.61 7.45
N ILE A 176 -12.55 24.33 6.64
CA ILE A 176 -11.24 23.84 6.21
C ILE A 176 -10.16 24.87 6.56
N PHE A 177 -9.09 24.37 7.19
CA PHE A 177 -7.94 25.17 7.59
C PHE A 177 -6.78 24.99 6.58
N PRO A 178 -6.18 26.06 6.06
CA PRO A 178 -4.98 25.97 5.22
C PRO A 178 -3.75 25.70 6.09
N GLY A 179 -3.26 24.46 6.04
CA GLY A 179 -1.98 24.07 6.66
C GLY A 179 -0.81 24.67 5.93
N SER A 180 0.06 25.38 6.64
CA SER A 180 1.20 26.11 6.06
C SER A 180 2.33 25.18 5.63
N GLU A 181 2.60 25.07 4.33
CA GLU A 181 3.78 24.37 3.80
C GLU A 181 5.08 24.95 4.41
N HIS A 182 5.15 26.30 4.60
CA HIS A 182 6.31 26.94 5.21
C HIS A 182 6.59 26.43 6.63
N LEU A 183 5.55 26.37 7.49
CA LEU A 183 5.70 25.85 8.86
C LEU A 183 6.11 24.37 8.86
N ARG A 184 5.61 23.57 7.93
CA ARG A 184 5.99 22.16 7.77
C ARG A 184 7.50 21.99 7.52
N TYR A 185 8.11 22.89 6.73
CA TYR A 185 9.54 22.81 6.41
C TYR A 185 10.44 23.42 7.49
N VAL A 186 9.96 24.36 8.29
CA VAL A 186 10.80 24.98 9.34
C VAL A 186 10.71 24.24 10.67
N ILE A 187 9.58 23.59 10.99
CA ILE A 187 9.37 22.86 12.24
C ILE A 187 9.61 21.37 12.01
N PRO A 188 10.56 20.68 12.71
CA PRO A 188 11.54 21.22 13.68
C PRO A 188 12.93 21.46 13.05
N PHE A 189 13.06 21.63 11.75
CA PHE A 189 14.35 21.60 11.02
C PHE A 189 15.10 22.94 11.03
N ALA A 190 14.42 24.05 11.26
CA ALA A 190 15.07 25.34 11.45
C ALA A 190 15.14 25.71 12.94
N ALA A 191 15.93 26.74 13.29
CA ALA A 191 15.94 27.29 14.65
C ALA A 191 14.51 27.73 15.04
N PRO A 192 14.07 27.55 16.30
CA PRO A 192 12.71 27.92 16.74
C PRO A 192 12.38 29.41 16.49
N ASP A 193 13.37 30.29 16.52
CA ASP A 193 13.22 31.71 16.22
C ASP A 193 12.66 32.01 14.84
N ALA A 194 12.95 31.14 13.83
CA ALA A 194 12.39 31.28 12.47
C ALA A 194 10.85 31.18 12.47
N THR A 195 10.29 30.30 13.29
CA THR A 195 8.83 30.22 13.48
C THR A 195 8.30 31.49 14.13
N ILE A 196 8.95 32.01 15.17
CA ILE A 196 8.55 33.26 15.84
C ILE A 196 8.59 34.46 14.89
N GLU A 197 9.59 34.54 14.04
CA GLU A 197 9.70 35.58 13.00
C GLU A 197 8.57 35.47 11.97
N HIS A 198 8.27 34.28 11.52
CA HIS A 198 7.14 34.05 10.60
C HIS A 198 5.80 34.45 11.25
N LEU A 199 5.56 34.08 12.50
CA LEU A 199 4.36 34.49 13.23
C LEU A 199 4.29 36.02 13.40
N ARG A 200 5.41 36.67 13.63
CA ARG A 200 5.48 38.16 13.70
C ARG A 200 5.16 38.81 12.36
N PHE A 201 5.63 38.23 11.27
CA PHE A 201 5.28 38.67 9.92
C PHE A 201 3.76 38.57 9.69
N LEU A 202 3.11 37.44 10.03
CA LEU A 202 1.66 37.27 9.89
C LEU A 202 0.90 38.29 10.78
N ALA A 203 1.31 38.47 12.04
CA ALA A 203 0.72 39.43 12.95
C ALA A 203 0.80 40.88 12.45
N SER A 204 1.88 41.23 11.73
CA SER A 204 2.02 42.56 11.14
C SER A 204 1.09 42.85 9.98
N ARG A 205 0.63 41.78 9.28
CA ARG A 205 -0.28 41.89 8.14
C ARG A 205 -1.73 41.97 8.57
N ARG A 206 -2.15 41.12 9.52
CA ARG A 206 -3.53 41.09 10.03
C ARG A 206 -3.55 40.77 11.53
N GLN A 207 -4.24 41.59 12.28
CA GLN A 207 -4.50 41.32 13.69
C GLN A 207 -5.45 40.12 13.80
N GLY A 208 -5.10 39.15 14.64
CA GLY A 208 -5.85 37.89 14.79
C GLY A 208 -5.63 36.91 13.65
N ALA A 209 -4.55 37.03 12.86
CA ALA A 209 -4.16 36.04 11.87
C ALA A 209 -4.07 34.66 12.49
N VAL A 210 -4.44 33.63 11.75
CA VAL A 210 -4.36 32.22 12.14
C VAL A 210 -3.28 31.55 11.31
N ALA A 211 -2.21 31.13 11.96
CA ALA A 211 -1.17 30.28 11.40
C ALA A 211 -1.50 28.82 11.72
N VAL A 212 -1.45 27.93 10.75
CA VAL A 212 -1.79 26.53 10.93
C VAL A 212 -0.59 25.66 10.61
N PHE A 213 -0.08 24.94 11.61
CA PHE A 213 0.86 23.84 11.44
C PHE A 213 0.07 22.53 11.50
N GLY A 214 0.27 21.63 10.54
CA GLY A 214 -0.29 20.29 10.56
C GLY A 214 0.68 19.34 9.88
N ASP A 215 1.21 18.37 10.66
CA ASP A 215 2.18 17.40 10.16
C ASP A 215 2.28 16.19 11.08
N ASP A 216 3.13 15.20 10.67
CA ASP A 216 3.34 13.95 11.36
C ASP A 216 4.02 14.17 12.73
N GLY A 217 3.55 13.49 13.76
CA GLY A 217 4.14 13.51 15.09
C GLY A 217 5.49 12.78 15.11
N GLU A 218 5.67 11.77 14.26
CA GLU A 218 6.93 11.03 14.06
C GLU A 218 8.10 11.93 13.70
N LYS A 219 7.81 13.08 13.12
CA LYS A 219 8.77 14.15 12.82
C LYS A 219 9.55 14.65 14.05
N PHE A 220 8.98 14.49 15.24
CA PHE A 220 9.59 14.93 16.49
C PHE A 220 10.38 13.83 17.20
N GLY A 221 10.80 12.76 16.53
CA GLY A 221 11.63 11.74 17.19
C GLY A 221 11.96 10.51 16.39
N VAL A 222 11.17 10.20 15.36
CA VAL A 222 11.37 8.99 14.54
C VAL A 222 12.18 9.30 13.28
N TRP A 223 11.96 10.47 12.66
CA TRP A 223 12.72 10.84 11.47
C TRP A 223 14.21 10.97 11.77
N PRO A 224 15.10 10.76 10.78
CA PRO A 224 16.54 10.78 11.00
C PRO A 224 17.01 12.01 11.78
N GLU A 225 17.85 11.80 12.81
CA GLU A 225 18.42 12.79 13.71
C GLU A 225 17.42 13.61 14.55
N THR A 226 16.10 13.46 14.37
CA THR A 226 15.11 14.34 15.02
C THR A 226 14.93 14.04 16.50
N HIS A 227 15.13 12.80 16.97
CA HIS A 227 15.12 12.50 18.41
C HIS A 227 16.23 13.27 19.15
N LYS A 228 17.43 13.30 18.56
CA LYS A 228 18.55 14.06 19.11
C LYS A 228 18.22 15.55 19.12
N THR A 229 17.84 16.10 17.97
CA THR A 229 17.56 17.54 17.83
C THR A 229 16.41 17.98 18.73
N CYS A 230 15.28 17.28 18.73
CA CYS A 230 14.08 17.71 19.44
C CYS A 230 14.21 17.57 20.97
N PHE A 231 14.81 16.45 21.45
CA PHE A 231 14.79 16.13 22.86
C PHE A 231 16.16 16.26 23.52
N GLN A 232 17.25 15.74 22.93
CA GLN A 232 18.58 15.78 23.55
C GLN A 232 19.21 17.16 23.45
N ASP A 233 19.14 17.79 22.26
CA ASP A 233 19.62 19.14 22.04
C ASP A 233 18.62 20.23 22.51
N GLY A 234 17.36 19.82 22.86
CA GLY A 234 16.35 20.64 23.50
C GLY A 234 15.61 21.60 22.58
N TRP A 235 15.56 21.33 21.27
CA TRP A 235 14.87 22.18 20.31
C TRP A 235 13.40 22.40 20.69
N LEU A 236 12.67 21.33 21.02
CA LEU A 236 11.23 21.38 21.32
C LEU A 236 10.96 22.13 22.62
N GLN A 237 11.76 21.92 23.66
CA GLN A 237 11.68 22.67 24.91
C GLN A 237 11.93 24.16 24.69
N HIS A 238 12.94 24.51 23.86
CA HIS A 238 13.21 25.89 23.51
C HIS A 238 12.06 26.50 22.70
N PHE A 239 11.48 25.77 21.78
CA PHE A 239 10.31 26.20 20.98
C PHE A 239 9.13 26.54 21.87
N PHE A 240 8.76 25.64 22.79
CA PHE A 240 7.63 25.85 23.71
C PHE A 240 7.88 27.06 24.62
N ARG A 241 9.08 27.19 25.15
CA ARG A 241 9.46 28.35 25.96
C ARG A 241 9.33 29.66 25.16
N LEU A 242 9.79 29.71 23.93
CA LEU A 242 9.64 30.90 23.08
C LEU A 242 8.19 31.28 22.83
N LEU A 243 7.31 30.28 22.63
CA LEU A 243 5.87 30.54 22.50
C LEU A 243 5.30 31.13 23.79
N GLU A 244 5.67 30.63 24.96
CA GLU A 244 5.25 31.14 26.27
C GLU A 244 5.79 32.56 26.56
N GLU A 245 7.04 32.86 26.24
CA GLU A 245 7.63 34.18 26.37
C GLU A 245 6.90 35.23 25.50
N ASN A 246 6.34 34.79 24.38
CA ASN A 246 5.62 35.64 23.44
C ASN A 246 4.08 35.61 23.59
N GLN A 247 3.54 35.00 24.65
CA GLN A 247 2.07 34.84 24.88
C GLN A 247 1.26 36.14 24.90
N LYS A 248 1.92 37.31 25.00
CA LYS A 248 1.24 38.59 24.92
C LYS A 248 0.68 38.91 23.54
N TRP A 249 1.23 38.30 22.50
CA TRP A 249 0.83 38.52 21.13
C TRP A 249 0.65 37.20 20.30
N ILE A 250 1.22 36.07 20.75
CA ILE A 250 0.95 34.72 20.22
C ILE A 250 -0.03 34.00 21.14
N THR A 251 -1.07 33.37 20.59
CA THR A 251 -1.97 32.49 21.34
C THR A 251 -1.98 31.12 20.70
N MET A 252 -1.68 30.09 21.48
CA MET A 252 -1.94 28.69 21.05
C MET A 252 -3.46 28.46 21.04
N ALA A 253 -4.02 28.21 19.87
CA ALA A 253 -5.46 28.08 19.67
C ALA A 253 -5.84 26.66 19.23
N LEU A 254 -6.94 26.14 19.76
CA LEU A 254 -7.54 24.92 19.23
C LEU A 254 -8.40 25.26 18.00
N PRO A 255 -8.49 24.39 16.99
CA PRO A 255 -9.31 24.62 15.81
C PRO A 255 -10.78 24.98 16.14
N SER A 256 -11.40 24.26 17.05
CA SER A 256 -12.78 24.55 17.49
C SER A 256 -12.95 25.92 18.11
N ASP A 257 -11.95 26.42 18.85
CA ASP A 257 -11.98 27.77 19.42
C ASP A 257 -11.90 28.86 18.34
N VAL A 258 -11.12 28.62 17.30
CA VAL A 258 -11.01 29.54 16.15
C VAL A 258 -12.35 29.62 15.42
N ILE A 259 -12.98 28.49 15.13
CA ILE A 259 -14.29 28.46 14.45
C ILE A 259 -15.38 29.18 15.27
N GLN A 260 -15.36 29.02 16.59
CA GLN A 260 -16.36 29.67 17.46
C GLN A 260 -16.16 31.19 17.59
N SER A 261 -14.91 31.68 17.48
CA SER A 261 -14.57 33.09 17.73
C SER A 261 -14.42 33.94 16.48
N ASP A 262 -14.14 33.33 15.33
CA ASP A 262 -13.80 34.04 14.10
C ASP A 262 -14.83 33.79 13.00
N SER A 263 -14.87 34.71 12.05
CA SER A 263 -15.59 34.48 10.79
C SER A 263 -14.67 33.85 9.77
N PRO A 264 -15.20 32.96 8.92
CA PRO A 264 -14.42 32.36 7.81
C PRO A 264 -13.97 33.40 6.81
N GLY A 265 -12.97 33.06 6.01
CA GLY A 265 -12.50 33.87 4.88
C GLY A 265 -13.51 34.00 3.75
N GLY A 266 -14.47 33.08 3.70
CA GLY A 266 -15.49 32.95 2.68
C GLY A 266 -15.69 31.49 2.30
N ASN A 267 -16.37 31.26 1.18
CA ASN A 267 -16.55 29.93 0.62
C ASN A 267 -15.45 29.64 -0.41
N ILE A 268 -15.00 28.39 -0.47
CA ILE A 268 -14.03 27.90 -1.44
C ILE A 268 -14.31 26.46 -1.85
N TRP A 269 -14.10 26.14 -3.09
CA TRP A 269 -14.15 24.78 -3.65
C TRP A 269 -12.75 24.41 -4.11
N LEU A 270 -12.16 23.42 -3.42
CA LEU A 270 -10.80 22.99 -3.71
C LEU A 270 -10.81 21.89 -4.77
N PRO A 271 -9.84 21.89 -5.69
CA PRO A 271 -9.70 20.79 -6.64
C PRO A 271 -9.27 19.49 -5.93
N GLU A 272 -9.49 18.33 -6.59
CA GLU A 272 -8.90 17.07 -6.16
C GLU A 272 -7.37 17.23 -6.11
N CYS A 273 -6.77 17.02 -4.96
CA CYS A 273 -5.31 17.06 -4.76
C CYS A 273 -4.87 16.49 -3.41
N SER A 274 -3.57 16.55 -3.16
CA SER A 274 -2.91 16.24 -1.91
C SER A 274 -1.74 17.21 -1.73
N TYR A 275 -0.92 17.06 -0.69
CA TYR A 275 0.30 17.86 -0.61
C TYR A 275 1.19 17.69 -1.85
N ARG A 276 2.01 18.67 -2.12
CA ARG A 276 2.71 18.82 -3.40
C ARG A 276 3.50 17.58 -3.79
N GLU A 277 4.29 17.03 -2.89
CA GLU A 277 5.15 15.85 -3.11
C GLU A 277 4.34 14.62 -3.48
N MET A 278 3.22 14.40 -2.80
CA MET A 278 2.31 13.27 -3.09
C MET A 278 1.78 13.35 -4.53
N THR A 279 1.44 14.56 -5.00
CA THR A 279 0.97 14.73 -6.38
C THR A 279 2.07 14.46 -7.41
N GLU A 280 3.33 14.72 -7.06
CA GLU A 280 4.49 14.38 -7.89
C GLU A 280 4.72 12.87 -7.93
N TRP A 281 4.69 12.20 -6.77
CA TRP A 281 4.89 10.74 -6.67
C TRP A 281 3.82 9.93 -7.39
N ALA A 282 2.62 10.45 -7.49
CA ALA A 282 1.52 9.82 -8.23
C ALA A 282 1.72 9.79 -9.76
N LEU A 283 2.69 10.55 -10.27
CA LEU A 283 3.02 10.56 -11.70
C LEU A 283 3.96 9.39 -12.09
N PRO A 284 3.90 8.92 -13.34
CA PRO A 284 4.95 8.08 -13.90
C PRO A 284 6.33 8.76 -13.81
N PRO A 285 7.45 8.03 -13.71
CA PRO A 285 8.77 8.59 -13.39
C PRO A 285 9.22 9.75 -14.30
N ALA A 286 9.06 9.63 -15.60
CA ALA A 286 9.45 10.69 -16.54
C ALA A 286 8.62 11.97 -16.36
N GLN A 287 7.30 11.83 -16.13
CA GLN A 287 6.38 12.94 -15.89
C GLN A 287 6.60 13.55 -14.50
N GLN A 288 6.96 12.76 -13.51
CA GLN A 288 7.36 13.24 -12.18
C GLN A 288 8.58 14.16 -12.30
N ILE A 289 9.64 13.72 -12.97
CA ILE A 289 10.85 14.52 -13.21
C ILE A 289 10.51 15.80 -14.00
N ALA A 290 9.69 15.70 -15.04
CA ALA A 290 9.26 16.85 -15.83
C ALA A 290 8.47 17.87 -15.00
N CYS A 291 7.57 17.41 -14.12
CA CYS A 291 6.77 18.27 -13.24
C CYS A 291 7.66 19.03 -12.24
N ILE A 292 8.61 18.33 -11.60
CA ILE A 292 9.57 18.93 -10.66
C ILE A 292 10.41 20.01 -11.38
N ASN A 293 10.93 19.70 -12.57
CA ASN A 293 11.72 20.64 -13.37
C ASN A 293 10.90 21.85 -13.82
N ALA A 294 9.64 21.67 -14.23
CA ALA A 294 8.76 22.75 -14.61
C ALA A 294 8.53 23.74 -13.45
N ARG A 295 8.27 23.23 -12.24
CA ARG A 295 8.14 24.07 -11.04
C ARG A 295 9.43 24.81 -10.70
N HIS A 296 10.57 24.12 -10.75
CA HIS A 296 11.86 24.73 -10.48
C HIS A 296 12.16 25.88 -11.45
N ASN A 297 11.97 25.65 -12.75
CA ASN A 297 12.18 26.65 -13.77
C ASN A 297 11.22 27.85 -13.63
N ALA A 298 9.95 27.59 -13.31
CA ALA A 298 8.97 28.65 -13.08
C ALA A 298 9.30 29.51 -11.84
N LYS A 299 9.85 28.92 -10.76
CA LYS A 299 10.30 29.67 -9.58
C LYS A 299 11.49 30.59 -9.86
N SER A 300 12.37 30.23 -10.78
CA SER A 300 13.55 31.01 -11.12
C SER A 300 13.23 32.26 -11.97
N ASP A 301 12.05 32.34 -12.59
CA ASP A 301 11.58 33.50 -13.35
C ASP A 301 10.42 34.19 -12.63
N PRO A 302 10.60 35.42 -12.16
CA PRO A 302 9.57 36.16 -11.41
C PRO A 302 8.26 36.35 -12.21
N GLN A 303 8.29 36.41 -13.54
CA GLN A 303 7.09 36.48 -14.36
C GLN A 303 6.32 35.15 -14.44
N GLN A 304 7.02 34.03 -14.30
CA GLN A 304 6.44 32.69 -14.30
C GLN A 304 6.09 32.20 -12.90
N ALA A 305 6.61 32.79 -11.83
CA ALA A 305 6.35 32.38 -10.46
C ALA A 305 4.85 32.34 -10.12
N LEU A 306 4.06 33.19 -10.73
CA LEU A 306 2.59 33.24 -10.56
C LEU A 306 1.88 31.99 -11.06
N ILE A 307 2.48 31.20 -11.97
CA ILE A 307 1.87 29.98 -12.50
C ILE A 307 2.21 28.74 -11.66
N VAL A 308 3.21 28.82 -10.78
CA VAL A 308 3.66 27.66 -9.95
C VAL A 308 2.51 27.00 -9.18
N PRO A 309 1.55 27.72 -8.56
CA PRO A 309 0.40 27.10 -7.89
C PRO A 309 -0.47 26.24 -8.80
N PHE A 310 -0.47 26.50 -10.10
CA PHE A 310 -1.27 25.78 -11.10
C PHE A 310 -0.52 24.62 -11.76
N ILE A 311 0.79 24.46 -11.50
CA ILE A 311 1.56 23.28 -11.91
C ILE A 311 1.27 22.19 -10.87
N ARG A 312 0.24 21.41 -11.11
CA ARG A 312 -0.18 20.29 -10.27
C ARG A 312 0.39 18.98 -10.82
N GLY A 313 0.64 18.04 -9.90
CA GLY A 313 0.98 16.66 -10.27
C GLY A 313 -0.27 15.83 -10.60
N GLY A 314 -0.18 14.52 -10.33
CA GLY A 314 -1.26 13.57 -10.54
C GLY A 314 -2.28 13.56 -9.40
N SER A 315 -3.45 13.00 -9.67
CA SER A 315 -4.37 12.56 -8.62
C SER A 315 -3.76 11.38 -7.85
N TRP A 316 -4.04 11.26 -6.56
CA TRP A 316 -3.61 10.10 -5.77
C TRP A 316 -4.10 8.77 -6.40
N LYS A 317 -5.29 8.77 -7.01
CA LYS A 317 -5.85 7.59 -7.71
C LYS A 317 -4.92 7.04 -8.81
N ASN A 318 -3.98 7.86 -9.33
CA ASN A 318 -3.02 7.43 -10.34
C ASN A 318 -1.98 6.42 -9.80
N PHE A 319 -1.83 6.27 -8.49
CA PHE A 319 -1.03 5.17 -7.93
C PHE A 319 -1.56 3.81 -8.35
N ARG A 320 -2.87 3.66 -8.56
CA ARG A 320 -3.49 2.44 -9.09
C ARG A 320 -3.09 2.14 -10.53
N SER A 321 -2.78 3.16 -11.32
CA SER A 321 -2.26 2.99 -12.69
C SER A 321 -0.74 2.80 -12.70
N LYS A 322 -0.03 3.47 -11.78
CA LYS A 322 1.42 3.37 -11.64
C LYS A 322 1.83 1.99 -11.08
N TYR A 323 1.02 1.47 -10.15
CA TYR A 323 1.22 0.18 -9.49
C TYR A 323 -0.02 -0.71 -9.72
N PRO A 324 -0.01 -1.60 -10.71
CA PRO A 324 -1.13 -2.53 -10.92
C PRO A 324 -1.50 -3.33 -9.67
N GLU A 325 -0.54 -3.64 -8.81
CA GLU A 325 -0.75 -4.32 -7.53
C GLU A 325 -1.60 -3.48 -6.55
N ALA A 326 -1.51 -2.15 -6.60
CA ALA A 326 -2.41 -1.28 -5.85
C ALA A 326 -3.84 -1.34 -6.40
N ASN A 327 -4.00 -1.51 -7.73
CA ASN A 327 -5.32 -1.72 -8.33
C ASN A 327 -5.90 -3.10 -7.97
N GLU A 328 -5.11 -4.15 -7.93
CA GLU A 328 -5.52 -5.49 -7.46
C GLU A 328 -6.07 -5.43 -6.03
N MET A 329 -5.33 -4.82 -5.09
CA MET A 329 -5.80 -4.64 -3.70
C MET A 329 -7.07 -3.79 -3.64
N TYR A 330 -7.15 -2.70 -4.42
CA TYR A 330 -8.37 -1.89 -4.49
C TYR A 330 -9.57 -2.67 -5.03
N ALA A 331 -9.37 -3.43 -6.09
CA ALA A 331 -10.41 -4.26 -6.70
C ALA A 331 -10.92 -5.30 -5.69
N ARG A 332 -10.02 -5.95 -4.99
CA ARG A 332 -10.31 -6.91 -3.92
C ARG A 332 -11.13 -6.29 -2.79
N MET A 333 -10.73 -5.10 -2.33
CA MET A 333 -11.46 -4.30 -1.35
C MET A 333 -12.90 -4.04 -1.82
N MET A 334 -13.08 -3.61 -3.07
CA MET A 334 -14.39 -3.29 -3.62
C MET A 334 -15.30 -4.52 -3.77
N VAL A 335 -14.74 -5.68 -4.10
CA VAL A 335 -15.49 -6.95 -4.15
C VAL A 335 -16.09 -7.26 -2.77
N ILE A 336 -15.30 -7.15 -1.71
CA ILE A 336 -15.74 -7.41 -0.34
C ILE A 336 -16.76 -6.36 0.11
N SER A 337 -16.48 -5.07 -0.09
CA SER A 337 -17.39 -3.98 0.26
C SER A 337 -18.75 -4.10 -0.45
N ASN A 338 -18.75 -4.47 -1.74
CA ASN A 338 -19.98 -4.72 -2.50
C ASN A 338 -20.72 -5.98 -2.03
N ARG A 339 -20.01 -7.02 -1.58
CA ARG A 339 -20.64 -8.22 -1.02
C ARG A 339 -21.36 -7.89 0.29
N LEU A 340 -20.72 -7.14 1.19
CA LEU A 340 -21.29 -6.65 2.44
C LEU A 340 -22.57 -5.81 2.20
N GLU A 341 -22.53 -4.88 1.24
CA GLU A 341 -23.70 -4.04 0.92
C GLU A 341 -24.88 -4.84 0.38
N ARG A 342 -24.60 -5.84 -0.45
CA ARG A 342 -25.64 -6.66 -1.10
C ARG A 342 -26.22 -7.75 -0.20
N MET A 343 -25.57 -8.05 0.92
CA MET A 343 -26.03 -9.11 1.84
C MET A 343 -27.34 -8.67 2.52
N PRO A 344 -28.45 -9.41 2.30
CA PRO A 344 -29.70 -9.10 2.97
C PRO A 344 -29.56 -9.31 4.48
N ARG A 345 -30.00 -8.36 5.28
CA ARG A 345 -29.87 -8.45 6.76
C ARG A 345 -30.54 -9.71 7.32
N ASP A 346 -31.65 -10.15 6.72
CA ASP A 346 -32.37 -11.34 7.12
C ASP A 346 -31.65 -12.67 6.76
N SER A 347 -30.62 -12.62 5.92
CA SER A 347 -29.77 -13.77 5.58
C SER A 347 -28.55 -13.94 6.48
N ILE A 348 -28.29 -12.98 7.38
CA ILE A 348 -27.16 -13.05 8.30
C ILE A 348 -27.49 -14.06 9.39
N THR A 349 -26.76 -15.17 9.40
CA THR A 349 -26.92 -16.26 10.38
C THR A 349 -25.98 -16.09 11.59
N ASP A 350 -24.86 -15.38 11.40
CA ASP A 350 -23.87 -15.06 12.43
C ASP A 350 -23.51 -13.57 12.36
N THR A 351 -24.06 -12.78 13.31
CA THR A 351 -23.85 -11.33 13.39
C THR A 351 -22.43 -10.98 13.86
N ILE A 352 -21.78 -11.84 14.66
CA ILE A 352 -20.41 -11.62 15.12
C ILE A 352 -19.46 -11.75 13.92
N ALA A 353 -19.66 -12.76 13.08
CA ALA A 353 -18.88 -12.91 11.87
C ALA A 353 -19.14 -11.76 10.88
N TYR A 354 -20.36 -11.24 10.81
CA TYR A 354 -20.67 -10.07 9.98
C TYR A 354 -19.91 -8.82 10.44
N ASP A 355 -19.89 -8.55 11.75
CA ASP A 355 -19.14 -7.42 12.31
C ASP A 355 -17.62 -7.61 12.13
N GLU A 356 -17.11 -8.82 12.32
CA GLU A 356 -15.70 -9.16 12.02
C GLU A 356 -15.34 -8.89 10.54
N ALA A 357 -16.27 -9.14 9.62
CA ALA A 357 -16.04 -8.87 8.19
C ALA A 357 -15.93 -7.37 7.92
N ILE A 358 -16.75 -6.52 8.57
CA ILE A 358 -16.65 -5.06 8.46
C ILE A 358 -15.32 -4.56 9.00
N ASP A 359 -14.94 -4.98 10.21
CA ASP A 359 -13.69 -4.55 10.85
C ASP A 359 -12.48 -4.97 10.02
N SER A 360 -12.51 -6.19 9.48
CA SER A 360 -11.43 -6.70 8.61
C SER A 360 -11.37 -5.96 7.28
N LEU A 361 -12.52 -5.65 6.65
CA LEU A 361 -12.55 -4.81 5.46
C LEU A 361 -11.90 -3.45 5.73
N TYR A 362 -12.27 -2.81 6.85
CA TYR A 362 -11.74 -1.48 7.21
C TYR A 362 -10.23 -1.54 7.46
N ARG A 363 -9.70 -2.58 8.08
CA ARG A 363 -8.24 -2.79 8.21
C ARG A 363 -7.55 -2.93 6.86
N GLY A 364 -8.16 -3.64 5.91
CA GLY A 364 -7.67 -3.77 4.54
C GLY A 364 -7.70 -2.47 3.73
N GLN A 365 -8.37 -1.42 4.21
CA GLN A 365 -8.41 -0.09 3.61
C GLN A 365 -7.28 0.84 4.08
N CYS A 366 -6.37 0.39 4.95
CA CYS A 366 -5.21 1.17 5.41
C CYS A 366 -4.35 1.60 4.22
N ASN A 367 -4.07 2.90 4.11
CA ASN A 367 -3.50 3.49 2.89
C ASN A 367 -2.06 3.09 2.57
N CYS A 368 -1.23 2.82 3.59
CA CYS A 368 0.22 2.73 3.46
C CYS A 368 0.72 1.68 2.45
N ALA A 369 -0.06 0.63 2.19
CA ALA A 369 0.30 -0.40 1.21
C ALA A 369 -0.04 -0.04 -0.25
N TYR A 370 -0.74 1.07 -0.53
CA TYR A 370 -1.28 1.38 -1.85
C TYR A 370 -0.47 2.39 -2.65
N TRP A 371 0.56 2.98 -2.06
CA TRP A 371 1.36 4.03 -2.68
C TRP A 371 2.82 3.97 -2.28
N HIS A 372 3.65 4.78 -2.92
CA HIS A 372 5.08 4.90 -2.63
C HIS A 372 5.56 6.32 -2.89
N GLY A 373 6.46 6.79 -2.02
CA GLY A 373 7.05 8.12 -2.09
C GLY A 373 8.32 8.21 -1.25
N ALA A 374 8.34 9.07 -0.23
CA ALA A 374 9.41 9.09 0.78
C ALA A 374 9.38 7.88 1.70
N PHE A 375 8.24 7.23 1.82
CA PHE A 375 8.01 6.04 2.61
C PHE A 375 7.99 4.80 1.71
N GLY A 376 8.52 3.66 2.18
CA GLY A 376 8.62 2.43 1.41
C GLY A 376 7.29 1.93 0.83
N GLY A 377 6.21 2.06 1.60
CA GLY A 377 4.85 1.88 1.12
C GLY A 377 4.59 0.52 0.48
N ILE A 378 4.08 0.52 -0.76
CA ILE A 378 3.77 -0.69 -1.53
C ILE A 378 4.99 -1.60 -1.74
N TYR A 379 6.22 -1.09 -1.64
CA TYR A 379 7.43 -1.91 -1.73
C TYR A 379 7.66 -2.80 -0.50
N LEU A 380 6.98 -2.52 0.62
CA LEU A 380 7.10 -3.28 1.87
C LEU A 380 6.17 -4.50 1.87
N PRO A 381 6.68 -5.74 1.78
CA PRO A 381 5.85 -6.94 1.66
C PRO A 381 4.91 -7.16 2.86
N HIS A 382 5.36 -6.83 4.08
CA HIS A 382 4.57 -7.01 5.30
C HIS A 382 3.29 -6.15 5.29
N LEU A 383 3.33 -4.94 4.69
CA LEU A 383 2.14 -4.10 4.57
C LEU A 383 1.14 -4.70 3.57
N ARG A 384 1.60 -5.13 2.38
CA ARG A 384 0.72 -5.81 1.42
C ARG A 384 0.11 -7.09 2.00
N ASN A 385 0.93 -7.89 2.69
CA ASN A 385 0.46 -9.11 3.35
C ASN A 385 -0.61 -8.82 4.39
N ALA A 386 -0.48 -7.76 5.19
CA ALA A 386 -1.47 -7.37 6.20
C ALA A 386 -2.80 -6.92 5.56
N ILE A 387 -2.75 -6.24 4.41
CA ILE A 387 -3.94 -5.88 3.64
C ILE A 387 -4.65 -7.15 3.14
N TYR A 388 -3.94 -8.06 2.48
CA TYR A 388 -4.53 -9.33 2.01
C TYR A 388 -5.01 -10.20 3.16
N GLN A 389 -4.28 -10.27 4.28
CA GLN A 389 -4.73 -10.97 5.48
C GLN A 389 -6.09 -10.44 5.95
N SER A 390 -6.25 -9.14 5.95
CA SER A 390 -7.50 -8.48 6.32
C SER A 390 -8.62 -8.83 5.34
N PHE A 391 -8.37 -8.80 4.04
CA PHE A 391 -9.37 -9.16 3.02
C PHE A 391 -9.79 -10.62 3.08
N ILE A 392 -8.83 -11.54 3.22
CA ILE A 392 -9.13 -12.97 3.35
C ILE A 392 -9.91 -13.25 4.64
N THR A 393 -9.57 -12.56 5.73
CA THR A 393 -10.32 -12.63 7.00
C THR A 393 -11.75 -12.15 6.81
N ALA A 394 -11.95 -11.02 6.13
CA ALA A 394 -13.29 -10.48 5.84
C ALA A 394 -14.11 -11.47 5.02
N GLU A 395 -13.56 -12.08 3.97
CA GLU A 395 -14.30 -13.06 3.18
C GLU A 395 -14.61 -14.35 3.92
N ASN A 396 -13.66 -14.86 4.71
CA ASN A 396 -13.89 -16.01 5.57
C ASN A 396 -15.02 -15.73 6.59
N ALA A 397 -15.06 -14.52 7.12
CA ALA A 397 -16.11 -14.08 8.03
C ALA A 397 -17.47 -13.94 7.32
N LEU A 398 -17.49 -13.40 6.09
CA LEU A 398 -18.72 -13.34 5.27
C LEU A 398 -19.28 -14.71 4.95
N ASP A 399 -18.43 -15.69 4.61
CA ASP A 399 -18.87 -17.08 4.36
C ASP A 399 -19.51 -17.68 5.63
N ARG A 400 -18.98 -17.40 6.83
CA ARG A 400 -19.61 -17.81 8.09
C ARG A 400 -20.91 -17.08 8.34
N ALA A 401 -20.96 -15.76 8.10
CA ALA A 401 -22.15 -14.94 8.27
C ALA A 401 -23.32 -15.41 7.38
N GLU A 402 -23.04 -15.88 6.18
CA GLU A 402 -24.00 -16.48 5.25
C GLU A 402 -24.34 -17.94 5.57
N GLY A 403 -23.62 -18.60 6.48
CA GLY A 403 -23.80 -20.01 6.80
C GLY A 403 -23.35 -20.94 5.66
N ARG A 404 -22.29 -20.59 4.96
CA ARG A 404 -21.77 -21.39 3.84
C ARG A 404 -21.35 -22.78 4.31
N PRO A 405 -21.60 -23.86 3.53
CA PRO A 405 -21.17 -25.22 3.88
C PRO A 405 -19.64 -25.30 4.12
N SER A 406 -19.21 -26.26 4.95
CA SER A 406 -17.79 -26.48 5.25
C SER A 406 -16.97 -27.00 4.05
N THR A 407 -17.63 -27.57 3.05
CA THR A 407 -16.99 -28.10 1.83
C THR A 407 -17.76 -27.58 0.62
N TRP A 408 -17.06 -26.90 -0.28
CA TRP A 408 -17.66 -26.26 -1.45
C TRP A 408 -16.61 -25.96 -2.52
N VAL A 409 -17.04 -25.69 -3.74
CA VAL A 409 -16.21 -25.16 -4.82
C VAL A 409 -17.07 -24.30 -5.74
N GLU A 410 -16.55 -23.19 -6.20
CA GLU A 410 -17.25 -22.29 -7.13
C GLU A 410 -16.29 -21.66 -8.16
N ALA A 411 -16.88 -21.20 -9.26
CA ALA A 411 -16.19 -20.37 -10.24
C ALA A 411 -17.12 -19.24 -10.69
N ILE A 412 -16.62 -17.99 -10.57
CA ILE A 412 -17.34 -16.77 -10.93
C ILE A 412 -16.55 -16.05 -12.00
N SER A 413 -17.24 -15.52 -13.01
CA SER A 413 -16.64 -14.71 -14.06
C SER A 413 -17.25 -13.31 -14.03
N SER A 414 -16.41 -12.28 -13.89
CA SER A 414 -16.82 -10.87 -13.84
C SER A 414 -15.64 -9.97 -14.17
N ASP A 415 -15.89 -8.70 -14.44
CA ASP A 415 -14.87 -7.65 -14.42
C ASP A 415 -14.57 -7.30 -12.95
N PHE A 416 -13.54 -7.93 -12.38
CA PHE A 416 -13.15 -7.73 -10.99
C PHE A 416 -12.15 -6.58 -10.81
N GLU A 417 -11.30 -6.33 -11.81
CA GLU A 417 -10.29 -5.26 -11.76
C GLU A 417 -10.81 -3.91 -12.23
N PHE A 418 -12.06 -3.86 -12.68
CA PHE A 418 -12.72 -2.65 -13.21
C PHE A 418 -11.99 -2.04 -14.41
N ASP A 419 -11.45 -2.88 -15.29
CA ASP A 419 -10.73 -2.48 -16.49
C ASP A 419 -11.50 -2.78 -17.80
N GLY A 420 -12.72 -3.29 -17.69
CA GLY A 420 -13.59 -3.65 -18.81
C GLY A 420 -13.29 -5.03 -19.40
N LYS A 421 -12.39 -5.79 -18.79
CA LYS A 421 -12.10 -7.18 -19.16
C LYS A 421 -12.72 -8.13 -18.14
N THR A 422 -12.69 -9.40 -18.45
CA THR A 422 -13.31 -10.41 -17.60
C THR A 422 -12.25 -11.31 -17.00
N GLU A 423 -12.22 -11.37 -15.68
CA GLU A 423 -11.43 -12.32 -14.89
C GLU A 423 -12.29 -13.49 -14.45
N VAL A 424 -11.64 -14.54 -13.99
CA VAL A 424 -12.31 -15.71 -13.40
C VAL A 424 -11.77 -15.92 -11.98
N ARG A 425 -12.66 -15.88 -11.01
CA ARG A 425 -12.40 -16.32 -9.64
C ARG A 425 -12.77 -17.78 -9.51
N LEU A 426 -11.84 -18.62 -9.05
CA LEU A 426 -11.97 -20.04 -8.80
C LEU A 426 -11.63 -20.33 -7.34
N SER A 427 -12.61 -20.77 -6.53
CA SER A 427 -12.42 -20.87 -5.09
C SER A 427 -13.06 -22.10 -4.47
N ASN A 428 -12.47 -22.54 -3.36
CA ASN A 428 -13.02 -23.55 -2.45
C ASN A 428 -12.75 -23.14 -0.99
N GLU A 429 -13.02 -24.00 -0.03
CA GLU A 429 -12.78 -23.74 1.40
C GLU A 429 -11.31 -23.54 1.78
N HIS A 430 -10.34 -23.95 0.93
CA HIS A 430 -8.90 -23.83 1.18
C HIS A 430 -8.28 -22.69 0.39
N PHE A 431 -8.72 -22.46 -0.84
CA PHE A 431 -8.07 -21.58 -1.80
C PHE A 431 -9.03 -20.59 -2.46
N ASP A 432 -8.46 -19.46 -2.86
CA ASP A 432 -9.10 -18.49 -3.74
C ASP A 432 -8.10 -18.06 -4.82
N LEU A 433 -8.37 -18.42 -6.08
CA LEU A 433 -7.52 -18.12 -7.22
C LEU A 433 -8.21 -17.11 -8.14
N TRP A 434 -7.48 -16.13 -8.58
CA TRP A 434 -7.96 -15.11 -9.49
C TRP A 434 -7.15 -15.17 -10.79
N VAL A 435 -7.85 -15.42 -11.87
CA VAL A 435 -7.29 -15.70 -13.20
C VAL A 435 -7.59 -14.53 -14.13
N ALA A 436 -6.58 -14.01 -14.84
CA ALA A 436 -6.71 -12.96 -15.85
C ALA A 436 -6.54 -13.52 -17.28
N PRO A 437 -7.62 -13.95 -17.94
CA PRO A 437 -7.53 -14.48 -19.30
C PRO A 437 -6.97 -13.47 -20.30
N SER A 438 -7.28 -12.21 -20.11
CA SER A 438 -6.87 -11.10 -21.01
C SER A 438 -5.37 -10.84 -21.03
N THR A 439 -4.61 -11.37 -20.05
CA THR A 439 -3.18 -11.10 -19.90
C THR A 439 -2.44 -12.40 -19.55
N GLY A 440 -1.96 -13.10 -20.56
CA GLY A 440 -1.20 -14.35 -20.41
C GLY A 440 -1.99 -15.52 -19.82
N GLY A 441 -3.29 -15.36 -19.51
CA GLY A 441 -4.06 -16.34 -18.75
C GLY A 441 -3.42 -16.65 -17.40
N MET A 442 -2.78 -15.65 -16.77
CA MET A 442 -2.08 -15.78 -15.50
C MET A 442 -3.02 -15.91 -14.32
N VAL A 443 -2.54 -16.51 -13.23
CA VAL A 443 -3.12 -16.40 -11.89
C VAL A 443 -2.43 -15.23 -11.21
N TYR A 444 -3.18 -14.17 -10.86
CA TYR A 444 -2.61 -12.95 -10.30
C TYR A 444 -2.81 -12.82 -8.79
N GLU A 445 -3.77 -13.58 -8.21
CA GLU A 445 -3.95 -13.71 -6.77
C GLU A 445 -4.17 -15.19 -6.43
N PHE A 446 -3.55 -15.66 -5.35
CA PHE A 446 -3.71 -17.02 -4.84
C PHE A 446 -3.70 -16.98 -3.32
N ASP A 447 -4.89 -16.97 -2.75
CA ASP A 447 -5.10 -16.93 -1.32
C ASP A 447 -5.10 -18.31 -0.69
N LEU A 448 -4.35 -18.46 0.37
CA LEU A 448 -4.43 -19.55 1.33
C LEU A 448 -5.40 -19.14 2.43
N ARG A 449 -6.66 -19.60 2.37
CA ARG A 449 -7.74 -19.13 3.23
C ARG A 449 -7.50 -19.46 4.72
N GLY A 450 -6.93 -20.63 5.01
CA GLY A 450 -6.58 -21.06 6.36
C GLY A 450 -5.52 -20.19 7.01
N GLN A 451 -4.43 -19.91 6.29
CA GLN A 451 -3.31 -19.06 6.73
C GLN A 451 -3.63 -17.57 6.58
N ARG A 452 -4.69 -17.22 5.88
CA ARG A 452 -5.06 -15.84 5.54
C ARG A 452 -3.91 -15.09 4.86
N HIS A 453 -3.32 -15.73 3.86
CA HIS A 453 -2.14 -15.23 3.18
C HIS A 453 -2.28 -15.35 1.66
N ASN A 454 -1.99 -14.26 0.93
CA ASN A 454 -1.90 -14.29 -0.53
C ASN A 454 -0.45 -14.59 -0.93
N ILE A 455 -0.20 -15.82 -1.43
CA ILE A 455 1.14 -16.22 -1.88
C ILE A 455 1.59 -15.52 -3.19
N LEU A 456 0.69 -14.76 -3.83
CA LEU A 456 0.97 -13.93 -4.99
C LEU A 456 0.91 -12.43 -4.70
N ALA A 457 1.04 -12.00 -3.43
CA ALA A 457 1.21 -10.60 -3.06
C ALA A 457 2.59 -10.06 -3.48
N THR A 458 2.94 -10.29 -4.74
CA THR A 458 4.20 -9.91 -5.39
C THR A 458 4.24 -8.43 -5.75
N LEU A 459 5.41 -7.95 -6.19
CA LEU A 459 5.58 -6.62 -6.77
C LEU A 459 6.55 -6.71 -7.96
N ASP A 460 6.12 -6.18 -9.10
CA ASP A 460 6.95 -6.12 -10.30
C ASP A 460 8.07 -5.08 -10.13
N ARG A 461 9.25 -5.36 -10.70
CA ARG A 461 10.36 -4.40 -10.73
C ARG A 461 10.13 -3.40 -11.86
N ARG A 462 10.07 -2.13 -11.52
CA ARG A 462 9.78 -1.04 -12.46
C ARG A 462 10.69 0.17 -12.26
N PRO A 463 10.85 1.03 -13.29
CA PRO A 463 11.57 2.29 -13.11
C PRO A 463 10.89 3.19 -12.09
N GLU A 464 11.71 3.88 -11.26
CA GLU A 464 11.28 4.95 -10.38
C GLU A 464 12.15 6.19 -10.60
N ALA A 465 11.61 7.38 -10.30
CA ALA A 465 12.34 8.63 -10.53
C ALA A 465 13.65 8.72 -9.74
N TYR A 466 13.69 8.14 -8.53
CA TYR A 466 14.90 8.11 -7.70
C TYR A 466 15.98 7.14 -8.19
N HIS A 467 15.71 6.24 -9.14
CA HIS A 467 16.72 5.32 -9.67
C HIS A 467 17.88 6.04 -10.34
N ASP A 468 17.67 7.27 -10.85
CA ASP A 468 18.78 8.09 -11.37
C ASP A 468 19.74 8.50 -10.25
N GLN A 469 19.25 8.74 -9.04
CA GLN A 469 20.11 8.99 -7.88
C GLN A 469 20.86 7.73 -7.44
N VAL A 470 20.21 6.56 -7.50
CA VAL A 470 20.86 5.27 -7.22
C VAL A 470 22.01 5.03 -8.21
N ARG A 471 21.79 5.29 -9.51
CA ARG A 471 22.84 5.19 -10.56
C ARG A 471 23.98 6.20 -10.34
N ALA A 472 23.68 7.40 -9.83
CA ALA A 472 24.68 8.39 -9.52
C ALA A 472 25.60 7.98 -8.36
N GLY A 473 25.14 7.07 -7.49
CA GLY A 473 25.90 6.43 -6.42
C GLY A 473 26.03 7.25 -5.14
N PRO A 474 26.60 6.63 -4.08
CA PRO A 474 26.85 7.30 -2.81
C PRO A 474 27.65 8.58 -2.98
N GLY A 475 27.30 9.61 -2.23
CA GLY A 475 27.97 10.94 -2.26
C GLY A 475 27.38 11.92 -3.27
N LYS A 476 26.59 11.48 -4.25
CA LYS A 476 25.86 12.36 -5.17
C LYS A 476 24.35 12.38 -4.91
N ALA A 477 23.82 11.23 -4.48
CA ALA A 477 22.41 11.12 -4.11
C ALA A 477 22.06 11.98 -2.90
N ARG A 478 20.86 12.58 -2.89
CA ARG A 478 20.38 13.43 -1.82
C ARG A 478 19.22 12.80 -1.06
N SER A 479 19.14 13.08 0.24
CA SER A 479 18.02 12.65 1.05
C SER A 479 16.71 13.24 0.54
N ILE A 480 15.63 12.47 0.56
CA ILE A 480 14.30 12.93 0.18
C ILE A 480 13.70 13.85 1.25
N ILE A 481 14.10 13.67 2.52
CA ILE A 481 13.63 14.47 3.66
C ILE A 481 14.39 15.79 3.74
N ASP A 482 15.71 15.73 3.63
CA ASP A 482 16.60 16.90 3.68
C ASP A 482 17.59 16.88 2.51
N SER A 483 17.30 17.64 1.48
CA SER A 483 18.13 17.73 0.27
C SER A 483 19.52 18.32 0.51
N SER A 484 19.80 18.89 1.69
CA SER A 484 21.15 19.31 2.08
C SER A 484 22.03 18.14 2.48
N GLN A 485 21.43 17.02 2.89
CA GLN A 485 22.12 15.80 3.31
C GLN A 485 22.25 14.80 2.16
N GLN A 486 23.21 13.90 2.29
CA GLN A 486 23.39 12.79 1.37
C GLN A 486 22.40 11.65 1.71
N ALA A 487 21.88 10.98 0.68
CA ALA A 487 21.07 9.79 0.89
C ALA A 487 21.94 8.61 1.35
N THR A 488 21.44 7.84 2.30
CA THR A 488 22.07 6.60 2.78
C THR A 488 21.84 5.47 1.77
N PHE A 489 22.84 4.63 1.59
CA PHE A 489 22.73 3.38 0.84
C PHE A 489 22.90 2.22 1.83
N LYS A 490 21.79 1.54 2.15
CA LYS A 490 21.79 0.46 3.15
C LYS A 490 22.47 -0.82 2.63
N HIS A 491 22.64 -0.95 1.33
CA HIS A 491 23.29 -2.09 0.67
C HIS A 491 24.30 -1.59 -0.36
N GLU A 492 25.38 -2.33 -0.55
CA GLU A 492 26.35 -2.10 -1.62
C GLU A 492 25.79 -2.59 -2.97
N GLY A 493 26.26 -2.02 -4.07
CA GLY A 493 25.92 -2.47 -5.43
C GLY A 493 24.46 -2.27 -5.85
N LEU A 494 23.69 -1.37 -5.22
CA LEU A 494 22.27 -1.15 -5.55
C LEU A 494 22.06 -0.77 -7.02
N SER A 495 23.00 -0.08 -7.65
CA SER A 495 22.90 0.29 -9.07
C SER A 495 22.87 -0.93 -10.01
N GLU A 496 23.54 -2.02 -9.64
CA GLU A 496 23.58 -3.28 -10.39
C GLU A 496 22.29 -4.11 -10.20
N LYS A 497 21.52 -3.80 -9.15
CA LYS A 497 20.24 -4.43 -8.83
C LYS A 497 19.03 -3.76 -9.50
N LEU A 498 19.25 -2.68 -10.27
CA LEU A 498 18.21 -1.98 -11.01
C LEU A 498 17.79 -2.78 -12.25
N LEU A 499 17.04 -3.85 -12.03
CA LEU A 499 16.41 -4.65 -13.07
C LEU A 499 14.93 -4.27 -13.21
N TYR A 500 14.37 -4.41 -14.40
CA TYR A 500 12.97 -4.10 -14.70
C TYR A 500 12.31 -5.29 -15.38
N ASP A 501 11.07 -5.55 -15.02
CA ASP A 501 10.33 -6.69 -15.54
C ASP A 501 9.52 -6.30 -16.80
N ASN A 502 9.56 -7.17 -17.81
CA ASN A 502 8.78 -7.03 -19.03
C ASN A 502 7.39 -7.70 -18.91
N THR A 503 7.23 -8.61 -17.96
CA THR A 503 6.00 -9.34 -17.65
C THR A 503 5.69 -9.18 -16.16
N ARG A 504 4.42 -9.38 -15.79
CA ARG A 504 4.01 -9.37 -14.39
C ARG A 504 4.68 -10.53 -13.62
N ARG A 505 5.08 -10.29 -12.35
CA ARG A 505 5.60 -11.35 -11.48
C ARG A 505 4.46 -12.09 -10.78
N LYS A 506 3.69 -12.83 -11.57
CA LYS A 506 2.52 -13.62 -11.17
C LYS A 506 2.76 -15.10 -11.48
N SER A 507 1.74 -15.93 -11.44
CA SER A 507 1.87 -17.38 -11.71
C SER A 507 1.17 -17.80 -12.99
N LEU A 508 1.59 -18.93 -13.56
CA LEU A 508 1.15 -19.48 -14.83
C LEU A 508 1.45 -18.56 -16.02
N ILE A 509 2.64 -17.97 -16.05
CA ILE A 509 3.12 -17.20 -17.20
C ILE A 509 3.94 -18.12 -18.10
N ASP A 510 3.52 -18.23 -19.35
CA ASP A 510 4.04 -19.20 -20.31
C ASP A 510 5.12 -18.55 -21.17
N HIS A 511 6.39 -18.86 -20.90
CA HIS A 511 7.56 -18.36 -21.62
C HIS A 511 8.06 -19.38 -22.61
N PHE A 512 8.43 -18.93 -23.80
CA PHE A 512 9.15 -19.72 -24.80
C PHE A 512 10.50 -19.07 -25.10
N PHE A 513 11.55 -19.84 -24.83
CA PHE A 513 12.93 -19.40 -25.05
C PHE A 513 13.64 -20.25 -26.11
N ASP A 514 14.84 -19.82 -26.49
CA ASP A 514 15.73 -20.65 -27.29
C ASP A 514 16.10 -21.94 -26.53
N VAL A 515 16.36 -23.03 -27.25
CA VAL A 515 16.65 -24.37 -26.68
C VAL A 515 17.81 -24.36 -25.69
N ASP A 516 18.78 -23.51 -25.91
CA ASP A 516 19.98 -23.33 -25.10
C ASP A 516 19.87 -22.25 -24.01
N ALA A 517 18.68 -21.73 -23.77
CA ALA A 517 18.45 -20.74 -22.71
C ALA A 517 18.91 -21.26 -21.35
N SER A 518 19.66 -20.43 -20.63
CA SER A 518 20.19 -20.77 -19.30
C SER A 518 19.49 -20.00 -18.19
N SER A 519 19.49 -20.54 -16.98
CA SER A 519 18.97 -19.86 -15.78
C SER A 519 19.64 -18.49 -15.58
N ALA A 520 20.94 -18.37 -15.86
CA ALA A 520 21.66 -17.11 -15.72
C ALA A 520 21.13 -16.02 -16.67
N ALA A 521 20.85 -16.37 -17.94
CA ALA A 521 20.30 -15.42 -18.92
C ALA A 521 18.86 -14.98 -18.56
N ILE A 522 18.07 -15.87 -17.95
CA ILE A 522 16.72 -15.53 -17.47
C ILE A 522 16.77 -14.58 -16.27
N ILE A 523 17.63 -14.85 -15.31
CA ILE A 523 17.83 -14.04 -14.11
C ILE A 523 18.31 -12.63 -14.46
N SER A 524 19.25 -12.51 -15.40
CA SER A 524 19.75 -11.20 -15.87
C SER A 524 18.77 -10.46 -16.77
N GLY A 525 17.70 -11.13 -17.27
CA GLY A 525 16.77 -10.57 -18.25
C GLY A 525 17.31 -10.54 -19.68
N GLU A 526 18.41 -11.25 -19.95
CA GLU A 526 19.03 -11.36 -21.29
C GLU A 526 18.37 -12.45 -22.17
N ALA A 527 17.66 -13.41 -21.53
CA ALA A 527 16.92 -14.41 -22.27
C ALA A 527 15.77 -13.75 -23.06
N MET A 528 15.80 -13.94 -24.38
CA MET A 528 14.78 -13.34 -25.25
C MET A 528 13.53 -14.21 -25.29
N GLU A 529 12.38 -13.61 -24.97
CA GLU A 529 11.06 -14.22 -25.20
C GLU A 529 10.85 -14.43 -26.70
N ARG A 530 10.51 -15.65 -27.09
CA ARG A 530 10.30 -16.04 -28.49
C ARG A 530 8.83 -16.26 -28.83
N GLY A 531 7.99 -16.32 -27.80
CA GLY A 531 6.55 -16.50 -27.88
C GLY A 531 5.75 -15.25 -27.60
N ASP A 532 4.47 -15.28 -27.91
CA ASP A 532 3.50 -14.25 -27.59
C ASP A 532 2.48 -14.70 -26.50
N PHE A 533 2.78 -15.79 -25.81
CA PHE A 533 1.89 -16.43 -24.83
C PHE A 533 1.94 -15.74 -23.46
N ALA A 534 3.10 -15.24 -23.04
CA ALA A 534 3.29 -14.63 -21.71
C ALA A 534 2.39 -13.41 -21.44
N THR A 535 2.03 -12.66 -22.48
CA THR A 535 1.18 -11.45 -22.37
C THR A 535 -0.10 -11.50 -23.20
N GLY A 536 -0.23 -12.48 -24.09
CA GLY A 536 -1.35 -12.59 -25.02
C GLY A 536 -2.67 -12.94 -24.33
N ALA A 537 -3.78 -12.53 -24.90
CA ALA A 537 -5.10 -12.89 -24.39
C ALA A 537 -5.47 -14.33 -24.73
N TYR A 538 -6.08 -15.01 -23.75
CA TYR A 538 -6.64 -16.36 -23.88
C TYR A 538 -8.17 -16.29 -23.89
N GLU A 539 -8.80 -17.17 -24.65
CA GLU A 539 -10.22 -17.46 -24.53
C GLU A 539 -10.46 -18.31 -23.30
N ALA A 540 -11.41 -17.91 -22.45
CA ALA A 540 -11.72 -18.61 -21.20
C ALA A 540 -13.09 -19.28 -21.26
N SER A 541 -13.17 -20.51 -20.77
CA SER A 541 -14.44 -21.21 -20.54
C SER A 541 -14.43 -21.93 -19.20
N ILE A 542 -15.59 -22.03 -18.55
CA ILE A 542 -15.72 -22.65 -17.24
C ILE A 542 -16.55 -23.94 -17.36
N ARG A 543 -15.96 -25.07 -16.98
CA ARG A 543 -16.66 -26.35 -16.83
C ARG A 543 -17.04 -26.53 -15.37
N ARG A 544 -18.33 -26.72 -15.12
CA ARG A 544 -18.92 -26.82 -13.78
C ARG A 544 -19.44 -28.23 -13.51
N ASN A 545 -18.93 -28.83 -12.44
CA ASN A 545 -19.49 -30.02 -11.81
C ASN A 545 -19.78 -29.69 -10.33
N PRO A 546 -20.65 -30.43 -9.64
CA PRO A 546 -21.03 -30.13 -8.26
C PRO A 546 -19.85 -30.06 -7.28
N ASP A 547 -18.82 -30.87 -7.49
CA ASP A 547 -17.65 -31.05 -6.62
C ASP A 547 -16.34 -30.61 -7.28
N ARG A 548 -16.40 -30.09 -8.52
CA ARG A 548 -15.19 -29.74 -9.29
C ARG A 548 -15.47 -28.63 -10.27
N MET A 549 -14.65 -27.60 -10.25
CA MET A 549 -14.65 -26.51 -11.22
C MET A 549 -13.36 -26.51 -12.02
N GLN A 550 -13.46 -26.21 -13.31
CA GLN A 550 -12.30 -26.10 -14.20
C GLN A 550 -12.42 -24.85 -15.06
N VAL A 551 -11.36 -24.05 -15.05
CA VAL A 551 -11.17 -22.92 -15.98
C VAL A 551 -10.27 -23.39 -17.11
N LEU A 552 -10.79 -23.47 -18.33
CA LEU A 552 -10.03 -23.78 -19.52
C LEU A 552 -9.69 -22.47 -20.24
N LEU A 553 -8.40 -22.24 -20.42
CA LEU A 553 -7.82 -21.12 -21.15
C LEU A 553 -7.20 -21.65 -22.43
N SER A 554 -7.51 -21.08 -23.58
CA SER A 554 -6.96 -21.49 -24.87
C SER A 554 -6.54 -20.29 -25.71
N ARG A 555 -5.41 -20.39 -26.35
CA ARG A 555 -4.87 -19.35 -27.25
C ARG A 555 -4.16 -19.99 -28.44
N THR A 556 -4.52 -19.56 -29.64
CA THR A 556 -3.65 -19.74 -30.80
C THR A 556 -2.67 -18.58 -30.86
N GLY A 557 -1.41 -18.87 -30.62
CA GLY A 557 -0.29 -17.91 -30.60
C GLY A 557 0.83 -18.39 -31.50
N ASN A 558 2.00 -17.81 -31.36
CA ASN A 558 3.17 -18.24 -32.14
C ASN A 558 4.47 -18.18 -31.33
N VAL A 559 5.42 -19.02 -31.72
CA VAL A 559 6.82 -18.99 -31.30
C VAL A 559 7.70 -18.99 -32.54
N TRP A 560 8.57 -18.00 -32.69
CA TRP A 560 9.36 -17.80 -33.91
C TRP A 560 8.52 -17.69 -35.20
N GLY A 561 7.28 -17.22 -35.10
CA GLY A 561 6.36 -17.16 -36.23
C GLY A 561 5.68 -18.51 -36.57
N ILE A 562 5.95 -19.58 -35.82
CA ILE A 562 5.28 -20.88 -35.95
C ILE A 562 3.98 -20.81 -35.14
N PRO A 563 2.81 -20.87 -35.78
CA PRO A 563 1.54 -20.88 -35.06
C PRO A 563 1.21 -22.24 -34.48
N PHE A 564 0.65 -22.23 -33.26
CA PHE A 564 0.06 -23.42 -32.62
C PHE A 564 -0.91 -23.01 -31.52
N THR A 565 -1.67 -23.96 -31.01
CA THR A 565 -2.62 -23.72 -29.93
C THR A 565 -2.06 -24.23 -28.61
N LEU A 566 -2.02 -23.33 -27.60
CA LEU A 566 -1.73 -23.66 -26.21
C LEU A 566 -3.02 -23.60 -25.41
N SER A 567 -3.33 -24.69 -24.71
CA SER A 567 -4.43 -24.75 -23.76
C SER A 567 -3.90 -25.08 -22.37
N LYS A 568 -4.43 -24.37 -21.35
CA LYS A 568 -4.18 -24.67 -19.94
C LYS A 568 -5.50 -24.76 -19.17
N ALA A 569 -5.66 -25.83 -18.39
CA ALA A 569 -6.88 -26.16 -17.65
C ALA A 569 -6.59 -26.13 -16.15
N ILE A 570 -7.06 -25.09 -15.47
CA ILE A 570 -6.91 -24.91 -14.01
C ILE A 570 -8.11 -25.57 -13.35
N THR A 571 -7.89 -26.57 -12.50
CA THR A 571 -8.93 -27.36 -11.87
C THR A 571 -8.82 -27.30 -10.36
N LEU A 572 -9.94 -27.04 -9.69
CA LEU A 572 -10.09 -27.06 -8.24
C LEU A 572 -11.30 -27.92 -7.86
N SER A 573 -11.13 -28.76 -6.84
CA SER A 573 -12.20 -29.62 -6.31
C SER A 573 -12.58 -29.20 -4.88
N ALA A 574 -13.81 -29.45 -4.50
CA ALA A 574 -14.26 -29.28 -3.12
C ALA A 574 -13.47 -30.22 -2.19
N GLY A 575 -13.06 -29.75 -1.02
CA GLY A 575 -12.25 -30.50 -0.06
C GLY A 575 -10.77 -30.65 -0.43
N SER A 576 -10.33 -30.08 -1.56
CA SER A 576 -8.95 -30.28 -2.04
C SER A 576 -8.03 -29.13 -1.66
N ASN A 577 -6.85 -29.47 -1.16
CA ASN A 577 -5.71 -28.55 -0.98
C ASN A 577 -4.71 -28.63 -2.15
N THR A 578 -5.19 -29.01 -3.34
CA THR A 578 -4.38 -29.14 -4.57
C THR A 578 -5.09 -28.50 -5.74
N VAL A 579 -4.35 -27.70 -6.50
CA VAL A 579 -4.75 -27.16 -7.81
C VAL A 579 -4.08 -27.99 -8.88
N GLU A 580 -4.87 -28.55 -9.81
CA GLU A 580 -4.36 -29.30 -10.96
C GLU A 580 -4.38 -28.41 -12.20
N ILE A 581 -3.27 -28.37 -12.94
CA ILE A 581 -3.09 -27.55 -14.13
C ILE A 581 -2.61 -28.44 -15.27
N GLY A 582 -3.52 -28.74 -16.19
CA GLY A 582 -3.19 -29.50 -17.39
C GLY A 582 -2.77 -28.58 -18.53
N TYR A 583 -1.60 -28.77 -19.08
CA TYR A 583 -1.10 -28.09 -20.29
C TYR A 583 -1.27 -28.98 -21.49
N LYS A 584 -1.68 -28.41 -22.62
CA LYS A 584 -1.72 -29.08 -23.92
C LYS A 584 -1.32 -28.10 -25.02
N LEU A 585 -0.36 -28.50 -25.86
CA LEU A 585 0.03 -27.82 -27.08
C LEU A 585 -0.42 -28.68 -28.26
N GLU A 586 -1.05 -28.08 -29.26
CA GLU A 586 -1.64 -28.77 -30.43
C GLU A 586 -1.22 -28.04 -31.71
N ASP A 587 -1.25 -28.76 -32.83
CA ASP A 587 -0.85 -28.26 -34.13
C ASP A 587 0.64 -27.93 -34.27
N LEU A 588 1.49 -28.61 -33.49
CA LEU A 588 2.93 -28.45 -33.55
C LEU A 588 3.50 -29.14 -34.81
N PRO A 589 4.39 -28.48 -35.60
CA PRO A 589 5.10 -29.12 -36.70
C PRO A 589 6.08 -30.18 -36.18
N ALA A 590 6.34 -31.22 -36.96
CA ALA A 590 7.10 -32.40 -36.53
C ALA A 590 8.55 -32.07 -36.13
N ASP A 591 9.11 -30.96 -36.59
CA ASP A 591 10.44 -30.46 -36.27
C ASP A 591 10.44 -29.39 -35.17
N PHE A 592 9.31 -29.13 -34.52
CA PHE A 592 9.21 -28.17 -33.41
C PHE A 592 10.08 -28.61 -32.24
N CYS A 593 11.00 -27.73 -31.85
CA CYS A 593 11.86 -27.97 -30.70
C CYS A 593 12.15 -26.61 -30.04
N GLN A 594 11.46 -26.32 -28.91
CA GLN A 594 11.56 -25.06 -28.19
C GLN A 594 11.56 -25.28 -26.68
N HIS A 595 12.10 -24.33 -25.94
CA HIS A 595 12.15 -24.35 -24.49
C HIS A 595 10.90 -23.67 -23.91
N LEU A 596 9.97 -24.44 -23.37
CA LEU A 596 8.83 -23.93 -22.59
C LEU A 596 9.23 -23.83 -21.12
N ALA A 597 8.97 -22.69 -20.51
CA ALA A 597 9.11 -22.48 -19.07
C ALA A 597 7.85 -21.81 -18.52
N VAL A 598 7.29 -22.36 -17.45
CA VAL A 598 6.07 -21.85 -16.79
C VAL A 598 6.49 -21.17 -15.51
N GLU A 599 6.33 -19.83 -15.45
CA GLU A 599 6.72 -19.06 -14.27
C GLU A 599 5.67 -19.14 -13.17
N PHE A 600 6.11 -19.49 -11.96
CA PHE A 600 5.38 -19.35 -10.71
C PHE A 600 6.14 -18.39 -9.80
N ASN A 601 5.44 -17.52 -9.11
CA ASN A 601 5.99 -16.64 -8.09
C ASN A 601 5.37 -16.95 -6.73
N PHE A 602 6.16 -16.83 -5.67
CA PHE A 602 5.70 -17.01 -4.31
C PHE A 602 6.19 -15.84 -3.46
N ALA A 603 5.25 -14.99 -3.02
CA ALA A 603 5.52 -13.89 -2.10
C ALA A 603 5.58 -14.41 -0.67
N GLY A 604 6.41 -13.79 0.12
CA GLY A 604 6.57 -14.17 1.50
C GLY A 604 7.57 -13.26 2.21
N LEU A 605 8.09 -13.77 3.31
CA LEU A 605 9.09 -13.09 4.13
C LEU A 605 10.49 -13.15 3.48
N PRO A 606 11.50 -12.50 4.07
CA PRO A 606 12.85 -12.46 3.51
C PRO A 606 13.40 -13.84 3.12
N ALA A 607 13.94 -13.95 1.92
CA ALA A 607 14.40 -15.21 1.36
C ALA A 607 15.46 -15.94 2.17
N GLN A 608 16.24 -15.22 2.97
CA GLN A 608 17.31 -15.76 3.82
C GLN A 608 16.85 -15.97 5.28
N ALA A 609 15.56 -15.81 5.58
CA ALA A 609 15.06 -16.03 6.93
C ALA A 609 15.22 -17.50 7.34
N LYS A 610 15.55 -17.71 8.62
CA LYS A 610 15.64 -19.05 9.19
C LYS A 610 14.27 -19.75 9.10
N GLY A 611 14.29 -21.05 8.80
CA GLY A 611 13.06 -21.85 8.68
C GLY A 611 12.37 -21.71 7.32
N ARG A 612 13.11 -21.23 6.29
CA ARG A 612 12.62 -21.16 4.93
C ARG A 612 13.60 -21.81 3.98
N CYS A 613 13.15 -22.82 3.26
CA CYS A 613 14.02 -23.55 2.36
C CYS A 613 13.28 -24.21 1.20
N PHE A 614 14.04 -24.50 0.14
CA PHE A 614 13.62 -25.44 -0.89
C PHE A 614 13.93 -26.87 -0.47
N LYS A 615 13.06 -27.80 -0.84
CA LYS A 615 13.30 -29.25 -0.72
C LYS A 615 12.94 -29.99 -2.01
N ASP A 616 13.66 -31.08 -2.24
CA ASP A 616 13.36 -32.03 -3.32
C ASP A 616 12.32 -33.07 -2.90
N ASN A 617 12.00 -34.01 -3.80
CA ASN A 617 11.08 -35.12 -3.57
C ASN A 617 11.52 -36.12 -2.44
N ASN A 618 12.78 -36.10 -2.03
CA ASN A 618 13.31 -36.93 -0.95
C ASN A 618 13.40 -36.18 0.39
N GLY A 619 12.96 -34.90 0.41
CA GLY A 619 13.04 -34.02 1.59
C GLY A 619 14.44 -33.44 1.83
N LEU A 620 15.35 -33.57 0.86
CA LEU A 620 16.69 -32.97 0.95
C LEU A 620 16.58 -31.44 0.86
N ASN A 621 17.17 -30.74 1.81
CA ASN A 621 17.25 -29.28 1.78
C ASN A 621 18.20 -28.81 0.67
N LEU A 622 17.66 -28.04 -0.27
CA LEU A 622 18.37 -27.49 -1.43
C LEU A 622 18.90 -26.08 -1.22
N GLY A 623 18.64 -25.49 -0.04
CA GLY A 623 19.04 -24.11 0.31
C GLY A 623 17.88 -23.24 0.71
N HIS A 624 18.17 -21.99 1.14
CA HIS A 624 17.16 -21.00 1.47
C HIS A 624 16.42 -20.49 0.21
N LEU A 625 15.27 -19.81 0.37
CA LEU A 625 14.43 -19.39 -0.78
C LEU A 625 15.11 -18.39 -1.73
N GLY A 626 16.19 -17.73 -1.32
CA GLY A 626 17.01 -16.90 -2.21
C GLY A 626 18.07 -17.67 -3.01
N THR A 627 18.10 -19.02 -2.93
CA THR A 627 19.08 -19.84 -3.66
C THR A 627 18.71 -19.92 -5.13
N HIS A 628 19.70 -19.74 -6.01
CA HIS A 628 19.57 -19.99 -7.43
C HIS A 628 19.77 -21.49 -7.68
N LEU A 629 18.70 -22.18 -8.06
CA LEU A 629 18.75 -23.59 -8.42
C LEU A 629 18.60 -23.76 -9.92
N ASP A 630 19.30 -24.74 -10.47
CA ASP A 630 19.16 -25.25 -11.83
C ASP A 630 19.09 -26.78 -11.74
N LEU A 631 17.88 -27.29 -11.50
CA LEU A 631 17.64 -28.70 -11.30
C LEU A 631 17.20 -29.35 -12.62
N LYS A 632 17.74 -30.50 -12.93
CA LYS A 632 17.41 -31.26 -14.13
C LYS A 632 16.68 -32.54 -13.75
N GLU A 633 15.72 -32.96 -14.59
CA GLU A 633 14.97 -34.21 -14.44
C GLU A 633 14.39 -34.38 -13.03
N THR A 634 13.78 -33.31 -12.53
CA THR A 634 13.19 -33.26 -11.19
C THR A 634 11.65 -33.23 -11.31
N SER A 635 10.93 -34.07 -10.57
CA SER A 635 9.48 -34.10 -10.61
C SER A 635 8.79 -33.19 -9.60
N LEU A 636 9.51 -32.75 -8.54
CA LEU A 636 8.94 -31.98 -7.47
C LEU A 636 9.96 -31.04 -6.81
N VAL A 637 9.55 -29.82 -6.60
CA VAL A 637 10.22 -28.85 -5.71
C VAL A 637 9.20 -28.31 -4.72
N SER A 638 9.56 -28.30 -3.43
CA SER A 638 8.74 -27.74 -2.36
C SER A 638 9.40 -26.52 -1.75
N LEU A 639 8.59 -25.55 -1.35
CA LEU A 639 8.97 -24.42 -0.52
C LEU A 639 8.39 -24.64 0.87
N GLU A 640 9.22 -24.64 1.89
CA GLU A 640 8.79 -24.69 3.30
C GLU A 640 8.95 -23.31 3.95
N ASP A 641 7.98 -22.94 4.76
CA ASP A 641 7.94 -21.69 5.52
C ASP A 641 7.42 -21.97 6.93
N ASP A 642 8.32 -21.97 7.92
CA ASP A 642 8.00 -22.23 9.32
C ASP A 642 7.11 -21.12 9.93
N TRP A 643 7.18 -19.90 9.40
CA TRP A 643 6.39 -18.78 9.93
C TRP A 643 4.94 -18.85 9.49
N LEU A 644 4.69 -19.23 8.24
CA LEU A 644 3.34 -19.45 7.72
C LEU A 644 2.82 -20.86 8.09
N ASP A 645 3.67 -21.73 8.62
CA ASP A 645 3.41 -23.16 8.87
C ASP A 645 2.91 -23.89 7.62
N ILE A 646 3.57 -23.66 6.47
CA ILE A 646 3.18 -24.24 5.19
C ILE A 646 4.33 -24.91 4.47
N ARG A 647 3.93 -25.91 3.67
CA ARG A 647 4.72 -26.45 2.56
C ARG A 647 3.94 -26.28 1.27
N VAL A 648 4.46 -25.50 0.34
CA VAL A 648 3.94 -25.38 -1.02
C VAL A 648 4.75 -26.31 -1.93
N SER A 649 4.11 -27.27 -2.55
CA SER A 649 4.77 -28.24 -3.44
C SER A 649 4.31 -28.05 -4.88
N LEU A 650 5.29 -27.95 -5.78
CA LEU A 650 5.09 -27.89 -7.22
C LEU A 650 5.56 -29.22 -7.82
N GLU A 651 4.61 -30.07 -8.22
CA GLU A 651 4.85 -31.38 -8.82
C GLU A 651 4.55 -31.35 -10.32
N CYS A 652 5.47 -31.86 -11.12
CA CYS A 652 5.31 -31.95 -12.57
C CYS A 652 5.30 -33.43 -13.00
N GLY A 653 4.26 -33.83 -13.73
CA GLY A 653 4.19 -35.12 -14.38
C GLY A 653 5.24 -35.29 -15.47
N VAL A 654 5.39 -36.52 -15.95
CA VAL A 654 6.17 -36.80 -17.15
C VAL A 654 5.38 -36.31 -18.36
N ALA A 655 5.98 -35.51 -19.21
CA ALA A 655 5.35 -35.01 -20.43
C ALA A 655 5.07 -36.15 -21.43
N SER A 656 4.12 -35.96 -22.34
CA SER A 656 3.69 -36.96 -23.32
C SER A 656 4.83 -37.48 -24.22
N ASN A 657 5.87 -36.69 -24.42
CA ASN A 657 7.08 -37.10 -25.16
C ASN A 657 8.10 -37.86 -24.29
N GLY A 658 7.79 -38.17 -23.02
CA GLY A 658 8.68 -38.82 -22.06
C GLY A 658 9.65 -37.84 -21.35
N GLY A 659 9.55 -36.52 -21.59
CA GLY A 659 10.42 -35.52 -20.98
C GLY A 659 10.07 -35.27 -19.50
N HIS A 660 11.09 -35.16 -18.67
CA HIS A 660 10.97 -34.73 -17.29
C HIS A 660 11.17 -33.21 -17.16
N ALA A 661 10.58 -32.58 -16.15
CA ALA A 661 10.79 -31.19 -15.87
C ALA A 661 12.21 -30.90 -15.36
N GLY A 662 12.79 -29.76 -15.75
CA GLY A 662 13.79 -29.06 -14.97
C GLY A 662 13.14 -27.97 -14.13
N PHE A 663 13.87 -27.42 -13.14
CA PHE A 663 13.41 -26.30 -12.35
C PHE A 663 14.49 -25.23 -12.21
N TRP A 664 14.14 -24.01 -12.51
CA TRP A 664 14.92 -22.81 -12.15
C TRP A 664 14.30 -22.09 -10.96
N THR A 665 15.13 -21.64 -10.02
CA THR A 665 14.66 -20.79 -8.91
C THR A 665 15.58 -19.60 -8.73
N PHE A 666 14.99 -18.45 -8.41
CA PHE A 666 15.73 -17.23 -8.08
C PHE A 666 14.83 -16.20 -7.36
N PRO A 667 15.42 -15.35 -6.51
CA PRO A 667 14.66 -14.29 -5.84
C PRO A 667 14.38 -13.11 -6.77
N ILE A 668 13.25 -12.44 -6.54
CA ILE A 668 12.93 -11.12 -7.07
C ILE A 668 13.18 -10.09 -5.98
N GLU A 669 14.06 -9.14 -6.26
CA GLU A 669 14.44 -8.07 -5.36
C GLU A 669 14.24 -6.71 -6.05
N SER A 670 13.73 -5.73 -5.32
CA SER A 670 13.49 -4.37 -5.80
C SER A 670 14.32 -3.36 -5.02
N VAL A 671 14.89 -2.39 -5.71
CA VAL A 671 15.50 -1.22 -5.06
C VAL A 671 14.41 -0.24 -4.69
N SER A 672 14.28 0.05 -3.40
CA SER A 672 13.28 0.95 -2.84
C SER A 672 13.93 2.16 -2.17
N GLN A 673 13.13 3.22 -1.99
CA GLN A 673 13.46 4.40 -1.22
C GLN A 673 12.63 4.43 0.06
N SER A 674 13.25 4.82 1.16
CA SER A 674 12.61 5.11 2.44
C SER A 674 13.14 6.44 3.00
N GLU A 675 12.62 6.87 4.16
CA GLU A 675 13.12 8.05 4.88
C GLU A 675 14.62 7.96 5.16
N ASP A 676 15.11 6.75 5.42
CA ASP A 676 16.51 6.45 5.74
C ASP A 676 17.40 6.28 4.49
N GLY A 677 16.88 6.34 3.29
CA GLY A 677 17.63 6.21 2.04
C GLY A 677 17.22 5.03 1.17
N PHE A 678 18.19 4.44 0.44
CA PHE A 678 17.94 3.37 -0.53
C PHE A 678 18.27 2.00 0.03
N GLU A 679 17.40 1.03 -0.26
CA GLU A 679 17.52 -0.34 0.21
C GLU A 679 17.08 -1.36 -0.83
N LEU A 680 17.52 -2.61 -0.65
CA LEU A 680 17.09 -3.75 -1.46
C LEU A 680 16.04 -4.54 -0.69
N ILE A 681 14.86 -4.74 -1.30
CA ILE A 681 13.74 -5.43 -0.67
C ILE A 681 13.40 -6.69 -1.48
N HIS A 682 13.37 -7.82 -0.80
CA HIS A 682 12.89 -9.09 -1.36
C HIS A 682 11.37 -9.03 -1.60
N GLN A 683 10.92 -9.34 -2.81
CA GLN A 683 9.51 -9.28 -3.20
C GLN A 683 8.87 -10.66 -3.33
N SER A 684 9.56 -11.59 -3.95
CA SER A 684 9.08 -12.95 -4.20
C SER A 684 10.23 -13.88 -4.58
N VAL A 685 9.89 -15.16 -4.68
CA VAL A 685 10.75 -16.18 -5.27
C VAL A 685 10.09 -16.75 -6.51
N VAL A 686 10.83 -16.83 -7.59
CA VAL A 686 10.44 -17.55 -8.81
C VAL A 686 10.73 -19.02 -8.65
N VAL A 687 9.78 -19.87 -9.03
CA VAL A 687 9.96 -21.30 -9.27
C VAL A 687 9.43 -21.59 -10.66
N MET A 688 10.30 -21.99 -11.54
CA MET A 688 10.00 -22.10 -12.98
C MET A 688 10.28 -23.51 -13.49
N PRO A 689 9.28 -24.42 -13.49
CA PRO A 689 9.41 -25.67 -14.20
C PRO A 689 9.55 -25.43 -15.70
N HIS A 690 10.41 -26.23 -16.36
CA HIS A 690 10.71 -26.04 -17.78
C HIS A 690 10.97 -27.34 -18.50
N TRP A 691 10.71 -27.37 -19.81
CA TRP A 691 10.85 -28.53 -20.69
C TRP A 691 11.38 -28.13 -22.06
N ILE A 692 12.06 -29.05 -22.71
CA ILE A 692 12.23 -29.01 -24.17
C ILE A 692 11.01 -29.68 -24.80
N VAL A 693 10.19 -28.87 -25.45
CA VAL A 693 8.95 -29.34 -26.12
C VAL A 693 9.33 -29.90 -27.48
N THR A 694 8.99 -31.18 -27.67
CA THR A 694 8.97 -31.84 -28.97
C THR A 694 7.66 -32.57 -29.12
N PRO A 695 6.97 -32.48 -30.29
CA PRO A 695 5.65 -33.08 -30.46
C PRO A 695 5.69 -34.61 -30.53
N ASP A 696 4.58 -35.23 -30.21
CA ASP A 696 4.29 -36.61 -30.52
C ASP A 696 3.95 -36.81 -32.04
N ALA A 697 3.60 -38.03 -32.44
CA ALA A 697 3.23 -38.36 -33.83
C ALA A 697 1.97 -37.61 -34.32
N ASN A 698 1.17 -37.04 -33.42
CA ASN A 698 -0.06 -36.29 -33.73
C ASN A 698 0.16 -34.75 -33.70
N GLY A 699 1.39 -34.31 -33.53
CA GLY A 699 1.68 -32.88 -33.40
C GLY A 699 1.24 -32.29 -32.05
N CYS A 700 1.17 -33.12 -31.02
CA CYS A 700 0.76 -32.69 -29.67
C CYS A 700 1.87 -32.84 -28.65
N TRP A 701 1.75 -32.05 -27.58
CA TRP A 701 2.54 -32.19 -26.36
C TRP A 701 1.67 -31.81 -25.16
N ASP A 702 1.77 -32.56 -24.07
CA ASP A 702 0.99 -32.28 -22.85
C ASP A 702 1.78 -32.64 -21.58
N VAL A 703 1.41 -31.94 -20.47
CA VAL A 703 1.92 -32.21 -19.12
C VAL A 703 0.90 -31.78 -18.06
N LEU A 704 0.94 -32.46 -16.92
CA LEU A 704 0.17 -32.08 -15.73
C LEU A 704 1.10 -31.47 -14.67
N ILE A 705 0.73 -30.30 -14.17
CA ILE A 705 1.37 -29.64 -13.04
C ILE A 705 0.38 -29.65 -11.88
N LYS A 706 0.86 -29.91 -10.65
CA LYS A 706 0.08 -29.83 -9.42
C LYS A 706 0.71 -28.87 -8.45
N VAL A 707 -0.08 -27.95 -7.92
CA VAL A 707 0.32 -27.07 -6.81
C VAL A 707 -0.47 -27.50 -5.58
N SER A 708 0.21 -28.02 -4.59
CA SER A 708 -0.42 -28.45 -3.33
C SER A 708 0.15 -27.69 -2.14
N VAL A 709 -0.71 -27.42 -1.16
CA VAL A 709 -0.33 -26.77 0.08
C VAL A 709 -0.71 -27.68 1.25
N ALA A 710 0.26 -27.89 2.14
CA ALA A 710 0.06 -28.69 3.36
C ALA A 710 0.63 -27.94 4.57
N ASP A 711 0.08 -28.21 5.75
CA ASP A 711 0.65 -27.72 7.00
C ASP A 711 2.03 -28.36 7.20
N HIS A 712 3.03 -27.56 7.59
CA HIS A 712 4.41 -28.01 7.69
C HIS A 712 4.65 -28.86 8.96
N ILE A 713 4.07 -28.46 10.10
CA ILE A 713 4.30 -29.12 11.41
C ILE A 713 3.57 -30.46 11.52
N ASN A 714 2.49 -30.67 10.78
CA ASN A 714 1.65 -31.87 10.84
C ASN A 714 2.01 -32.96 9.84
N THR A 715 3.13 -32.89 9.14
CA THR A 715 3.57 -33.97 8.25
C THR A 715 4.38 -34.98 9.05
N PRO A 716 3.94 -36.28 9.16
CA PRO A 716 4.63 -37.31 9.93
C PRO A 716 6.00 -37.67 9.38
#